data_33ca2b73d90ca4aed6587111aa7d7217
#
_entry.id   33ca2b73d90ca4aed6587111aa7d7217
#
_cell.length_a   1.000
_cell.length_b   1.000
_cell.length_c   1.000
_cell.angle_alpha   90.00
_cell.angle_beta   90.00
_cell.angle_gamma   90.00
#
_symmetry.space_group_name_H-M   'P 1'
#
loop_
_entity.id
_entity.type
_entity.pdbx_description
1 polymer ?
#
loop_
_entity_poly.entity_id
_entity_poly.type
_entity_poly.pdbx_seq_one_letter_code
_entity_poly.pdbx_strand_id
1 'polypeptide(L)'
;MLIAAFTLSQILNYPFPSAPVRDAKGTAIAYTLDTQGVRTLWFARAPGFVPNQLFTSGADDGQELSDLAISNDDAHVVYVRGGDHDANWTVPLQPGPASMPAQPEMQVWSVATAGGAPRLLGDGDAPAITPDGTRVAFVDAAGAVQIAPVDGSATAKRLFFDRGQDSELHWSPDGSALAFVSTRTDHSFIGIYRNDATKIEFLAPSTSQDFMPRWSPGGHTIAFIRTPGDGGPPRNPLNWNPLPWEICIAEPGTAAVTRVWWSGNSLRDSLPQSGGGPLLEWVFGGDLLIRSEQDNWPHLYLVQTFSSAALDEYGLARLITLSHEGLGRLAASAHLLTRGNYMVEDVSVSPDRDSIVYSANTGDTPGDGDRRHLFSIDVASTRIAKLTAGESSETSPVALAHGAIAFNRATAQRPPLATLDEPRIPIMRGGEAGTSLVGASPAPVIWVSRALDMNPLQSDFPSSQLVTPQEVSFRASDGLKVYGQLFLPSGGGKHPGIIFVHGGPFRQMLLNWHYMDYYSNAYAVNQYLASRGFAVLSVNYRCGIGYGHDFNFPPRWGPTGAAEYQDVVAGARFLQRDPRVDAKRIGIWGGSYGGYLTALALARNSDIFKAGVDFHGVHDWSLDIENSVWGLTNQLKRYQQYDTRAMMKQAWESSPDSAISTWKSRVLLIQGDDDRNVEFHQMVDLAERLRLARVPFEEIVIPNEIHGFLRYASWLQADTATVDYFTRQLSGQLTYSAYGW
;
A
#
# COMPACT_ATOMS: atom_id res chain seq x y z
N MET A 1 30.66 23.27 -8.69
CA MET A 1 29.26 22.90 -8.39
C MET A 1 28.48 23.04 -9.68
N LEU A 2 27.92 21.95 -10.22
CA LEU A 2 26.94 22.04 -11.29
C LEU A 2 25.70 22.73 -10.67
N ILE A 3 25.30 23.85 -11.24
CA ILE A 3 24.00 24.45 -10.94
C ILE A 3 23.01 23.40 -11.42
N ALA A 4 22.07 22.97 -10.58
CA ALA A 4 20.99 22.08 -11.02
C ALA A 4 20.31 22.74 -12.22
N ALA A 5 20.09 21.98 -13.27
CA ALA A 5 19.44 22.49 -14.46
C ALA A 5 17.95 22.79 -14.23
N PHE A 6 17.38 22.32 -13.10
CA PHE A 6 16.00 22.51 -12.64
C PHE A 6 15.95 22.70 -11.12
N THR A 7 14.82 23.13 -10.60
CA THR A 7 14.58 23.35 -9.15
C THR A 7 13.87 22.13 -8.52
N LEU A 8 13.94 22.02 -7.19
CA LEU A 8 13.20 20.98 -6.46
C LEU A 8 11.70 21.13 -6.68
N SER A 9 11.16 22.37 -6.66
CA SER A 9 9.76 22.61 -6.91
C SER A 9 9.32 22.19 -8.32
N GLN A 10 10.18 22.25 -9.33
CA GLN A 10 9.85 21.79 -10.69
C GLN A 10 9.73 20.27 -10.76
N ILE A 11 10.62 19.52 -10.11
CA ILE A 11 10.53 18.05 -10.11
C ILE A 11 9.40 17.53 -9.21
N LEU A 12 8.98 18.29 -8.21
CA LEU A 12 7.83 17.96 -7.35
C LEU A 12 6.48 18.47 -7.93
N ASN A 13 6.49 19.13 -9.10
CA ASN A 13 5.28 19.64 -9.74
C ASN A 13 4.74 18.65 -10.76
N TYR A 14 4.06 17.62 -10.28
CA TYR A 14 3.39 16.61 -11.10
C TYR A 14 2.08 16.18 -10.44
N PRO A 15 1.07 15.79 -11.23
CA PRO A 15 -0.14 15.19 -10.70
C PRO A 15 0.17 13.75 -10.26
N PHE A 16 -0.07 13.42 -8.99
CA PHE A 16 0.07 12.07 -8.48
C PHE A 16 -1.31 11.38 -8.45
N PRO A 17 -1.51 10.27 -9.19
CA PRO A 17 -2.79 9.59 -9.26
C PRO A 17 -2.98 8.59 -8.13
N SER A 18 -4.19 8.52 -7.56
CA SER A 18 -4.60 7.37 -6.76
C SER A 18 -4.76 6.11 -7.63
N ALA A 19 -4.93 4.95 -6.99
CA ALA A 19 -5.44 3.78 -7.67
C ALA A 19 -6.83 4.07 -8.25
N PRO A 20 -7.10 3.76 -9.54
CA PRO A 20 -8.44 3.93 -10.09
C PRO A 20 -9.42 2.94 -9.47
N VAL A 21 -10.68 3.34 -9.31
CA VAL A 21 -11.79 2.44 -8.95
C VAL A 21 -12.78 2.35 -10.11
N ARG A 22 -13.53 1.25 -10.21
CA ARG A 22 -14.54 1.05 -11.25
C ARG A 22 -15.94 0.88 -10.67
N ASP A 23 -16.95 1.11 -11.49
CA ASP A 23 -18.31 0.65 -11.23
C ASP A 23 -18.40 -0.88 -11.30
N ALA A 24 -19.51 -1.45 -10.84
CA ALA A 24 -19.71 -2.90 -10.84
C ALA A 24 -19.72 -3.52 -12.25
N LYS A 25 -20.09 -2.74 -13.28
CA LYS A 25 -20.15 -3.20 -14.68
C LYS A 25 -18.79 -3.09 -15.40
N GLY A 26 -17.83 -2.33 -14.86
CA GLY A 26 -16.56 -2.02 -15.50
C GLY A 26 -16.70 -1.05 -16.69
N THR A 27 -17.73 -0.21 -16.67
CA THR A 27 -18.01 0.77 -17.72
C THR A 27 -17.63 2.19 -17.34
N ALA A 28 -17.29 2.41 -16.08
CA ALA A 28 -16.88 3.70 -15.56
C ALA A 28 -15.70 3.54 -14.57
N ILE A 29 -14.91 4.60 -14.45
CA ILE A 29 -13.79 4.71 -13.50
C ILE A 29 -13.81 6.06 -12.80
N ALA A 30 -13.35 6.08 -11.57
CA ALA A 30 -13.04 7.30 -10.83
C ALA A 30 -11.62 7.18 -10.23
N TYR A 31 -10.92 8.31 -10.09
CA TYR A 31 -9.61 8.42 -9.51
C TYR A 31 -9.36 9.84 -9.01
N THR A 32 -8.39 10.00 -8.13
CA THR A 32 -7.96 11.32 -7.66
C THR A 32 -6.58 11.67 -8.24
N LEU A 33 -6.32 12.97 -8.33
CA LEU A 33 -4.98 13.50 -8.58
C LEU A 33 -4.62 14.46 -7.46
N ASP A 34 -3.43 14.34 -6.91
CA ASP A 34 -2.81 15.35 -6.05
C ASP A 34 -1.75 16.11 -6.87
N THR A 35 -1.91 17.42 -6.97
CA THR A 35 -0.94 18.29 -7.64
C THR A 35 -0.55 19.40 -6.69
N GLN A 36 0.62 19.28 -6.07
CA GLN A 36 1.12 20.24 -5.08
C GLN A 36 0.11 20.47 -3.92
N GLY A 37 -0.50 19.40 -3.41
CA GLY A 37 -1.48 19.44 -2.32
C GLY A 37 -2.90 19.82 -2.75
N VAL A 38 -3.09 20.24 -4.01
CA VAL A 38 -4.44 20.43 -4.57
C VAL A 38 -4.98 19.12 -5.07
N ARG A 39 -5.96 18.58 -4.35
CA ARG A 39 -6.59 17.30 -4.64
C ARG A 39 -7.81 17.47 -5.51
N THR A 40 -7.91 16.64 -6.56
CA THR A 40 -9.01 16.69 -7.54
C THR A 40 -9.59 15.29 -7.74
N LEU A 41 -10.90 15.20 -7.93
CA LEU A 41 -11.62 13.97 -8.23
C LEU A 41 -12.04 13.96 -9.71
N TRP A 42 -11.74 12.87 -10.39
CA TRP A 42 -12.00 12.65 -11.80
C TRP A 42 -12.88 11.44 -12.03
N PHE A 43 -13.69 11.51 -13.08
CA PHE A 43 -14.58 10.44 -13.52
C PHE A 43 -14.50 10.30 -15.04
N ALA A 44 -14.52 9.06 -15.52
CA ALA A 44 -14.58 8.76 -16.95
C ALA A 44 -15.43 7.51 -17.20
N ARG A 45 -16.19 7.49 -18.32
CA ARG A 45 -17.03 6.35 -18.68
C ARG A 45 -16.95 5.97 -20.14
N ALA A 46 -17.25 4.70 -20.42
CA ALA A 46 -17.37 4.17 -21.77
C ALA A 46 -18.46 4.91 -22.59
N PRO A 47 -18.35 4.92 -23.95
CA PRO A 47 -17.30 4.24 -24.73
C PRO A 47 -16.00 5.05 -24.86
N GLY A 48 -15.98 6.31 -24.49
CA GLY A 48 -14.87 7.19 -24.76
C GLY A 48 -13.92 7.35 -23.57
N PHE A 49 -14.32 7.04 -22.34
CA PHE A 49 -13.56 7.29 -21.10
C PHE A 49 -12.87 8.67 -21.10
N VAL A 50 -13.62 9.69 -21.52
CA VAL A 50 -13.12 11.07 -21.48
C VAL A 50 -13.19 11.56 -20.03
N PRO A 51 -12.06 11.95 -19.42
CA PRO A 51 -12.05 12.38 -18.04
C PRO A 51 -12.83 13.68 -17.83
N ASN A 52 -13.62 13.72 -16.77
CA ASN A 52 -14.36 14.88 -16.30
C ASN A 52 -14.01 15.14 -14.84
N GLN A 53 -13.56 16.35 -14.51
CA GLN A 53 -13.25 16.74 -13.14
C GLN A 53 -14.55 17.02 -12.38
N LEU A 54 -14.78 16.28 -11.29
CA LEU A 54 -15.98 16.42 -10.47
C LEU A 54 -15.78 17.31 -9.24
N PHE A 55 -14.54 17.34 -8.70
CA PHE A 55 -14.23 18.09 -7.49
C PHE A 55 -12.79 18.63 -7.52
N THR A 56 -12.54 19.71 -6.80
CA THR A 56 -11.22 20.23 -6.45
C THR A 56 -11.22 20.79 -5.03
N SER A 57 -10.16 20.52 -4.25
CA SER A 57 -9.94 21.16 -2.96
C SER A 57 -9.63 22.65 -3.10
N GLY A 58 -9.07 23.06 -4.24
CA GLY A 58 -8.69 24.44 -4.55
C GLY A 58 -7.47 24.96 -3.78
N ALA A 59 -6.97 24.21 -2.78
CA ALA A 59 -5.83 24.58 -1.94
C ALA A 59 -5.12 23.35 -1.38
N ASP A 60 -3.87 23.52 -0.93
CA ASP A 60 -3.09 22.56 -0.14
C ASP A 60 -3.57 22.59 1.33
N ASP A 61 -4.73 21.99 1.59
CA ASP A 61 -5.38 21.99 2.90
C ASP A 61 -5.05 20.75 3.75
N GLY A 62 -4.32 19.78 3.18
CA GLY A 62 -3.92 18.56 3.85
C GLY A 62 -5.08 17.61 4.15
N GLN A 63 -6.23 17.72 3.44
CA GLN A 63 -7.35 16.81 3.61
C GLN A 63 -7.38 15.79 2.46
N GLU A 64 -7.27 14.51 2.79
CA GLU A 64 -7.28 13.43 1.80
C GLU A 64 -8.59 13.35 0.99
N LEU A 65 -8.51 12.71 -0.17
CA LEU A 65 -9.65 12.19 -0.93
C LEU A 65 -9.44 10.69 -1.11
N SER A 66 -10.27 9.88 -0.46
CA SER A 66 -10.13 8.42 -0.38
C SER A 66 -11.47 7.71 -0.58
N ASP A 67 -11.47 6.39 -0.50
CA ASP A 67 -12.64 5.50 -0.50
C ASP A 67 -13.68 5.82 -1.58
N LEU A 68 -13.19 5.94 -2.81
CA LEU A 68 -14.03 6.23 -3.95
C LEU A 68 -14.98 5.08 -4.25
N ALA A 69 -16.25 5.38 -4.47
CA ALA A 69 -17.26 4.42 -4.94
C ALA A 69 -18.14 5.04 -6.04
N ILE A 70 -18.46 4.26 -7.08
CA ILE A 70 -19.31 4.68 -8.18
C ILE A 70 -20.65 3.96 -8.05
N SER A 71 -21.78 4.71 -8.17
CA SER A 71 -23.10 4.09 -8.17
C SER A 71 -23.32 3.23 -9.43
N ASN A 72 -24.11 2.15 -9.31
CA ASN A 72 -24.33 1.20 -10.41
C ASN A 72 -25.04 1.77 -11.64
N ASP A 73 -25.66 2.95 -11.51
CA ASP A 73 -26.27 3.71 -12.60
C ASP A 73 -25.31 4.76 -13.19
N ASP A 74 -24.07 4.84 -12.70
CA ASP A 74 -23.04 5.81 -13.05
C ASP A 74 -23.45 7.28 -12.80
N ALA A 75 -24.46 7.51 -11.96
CA ALA A 75 -24.99 8.84 -11.71
C ALA A 75 -24.22 9.62 -10.64
N HIS A 76 -23.56 8.92 -9.70
CA HIS A 76 -22.86 9.52 -8.58
C HIS A 76 -21.51 8.86 -8.32
N VAL A 77 -20.54 9.67 -7.85
CA VAL A 77 -19.33 9.22 -7.18
C VAL A 77 -19.42 9.65 -5.73
N VAL A 78 -19.24 8.67 -4.82
CA VAL A 78 -19.11 8.87 -3.37
C VAL A 78 -17.64 8.82 -3.02
N TYR A 79 -17.20 9.65 -2.08
CA TYR A 79 -15.81 9.70 -1.64
C TYR A 79 -15.73 10.18 -0.19
N VAL A 80 -14.63 9.88 0.47
CA VAL A 80 -14.28 10.39 1.79
C VAL A 80 -13.33 11.58 1.64
N ARG A 81 -13.53 12.61 2.46
CA ARG A 81 -12.62 13.73 2.60
C ARG A 81 -12.16 13.87 4.02
N GLY A 82 -10.85 13.97 4.21
CA GLY A 82 -10.21 14.01 5.52
C GLY A 82 -9.73 12.64 5.97
N GLY A 83 -9.12 12.59 7.13
CA GLY A 83 -8.49 11.38 7.65
C GLY A 83 -7.02 11.27 7.31
N ASP A 84 -6.47 10.11 7.65
CA ASP A 84 -5.16 9.60 7.26
C ASP A 84 -5.29 8.08 7.14
N HIS A 85 -5.63 7.61 5.93
CA HIS A 85 -5.95 6.20 5.67
C HIS A 85 -4.71 5.31 5.56
N ASP A 86 -3.53 5.91 5.43
CA ASP A 86 -2.25 5.20 5.47
C ASP A 86 -1.69 5.05 6.90
N ALA A 87 -2.38 5.60 7.91
CA ALA A 87 -1.95 5.56 9.30
C ALA A 87 -2.08 4.16 9.92
N ASN A 88 -1.10 3.79 10.74
CA ASN A 88 -1.15 2.57 11.55
C ASN A 88 -1.87 2.76 12.91
N TRP A 89 -2.63 3.82 13.06
CA TRP A 89 -3.28 4.21 14.32
C TRP A 89 -4.73 4.65 14.10
N THR A 90 -5.52 4.52 15.15
CA THR A 90 -6.91 4.98 15.16
C THR A 90 -7.07 5.97 16.31
N VAL A 91 -7.30 7.25 16.00
CA VAL A 91 -7.50 8.30 16.99
C VAL A 91 -8.77 9.08 16.63
N PRO A 92 -9.59 9.48 17.60
CA PRO A 92 -10.81 10.25 17.33
C PRO A 92 -10.55 11.61 16.68
N LEU A 93 -9.40 12.24 17.01
CA LEU A 93 -9.06 13.57 16.51
C LEU A 93 -8.47 13.45 15.09
N GLN A 94 -9.09 14.13 14.13
CA GLN A 94 -8.63 14.14 12.75
C GLN A 94 -7.36 14.99 12.56
N PRO A 95 -6.48 14.66 11.59
CA PRO A 95 -5.31 15.47 11.26
C PRO A 95 -5.70 16.89 10.84
N GLY A 96 -5.00 17.88 11.35
CA GLY A 96 -5.24 19.29 11.04
C GLY A 96 -3.98 20.03 10.56
N PRO A 97 -3.24 19.56 9.52
CA PRO A 97 -1.92 20.09 9.19
C PRO A 97 -1.94 21.53 8.66
N ALA A 98 -3.08 22.04 8.21
CA ALA A 98 -3.24 23.43 7.84
C ALA A 98 -3.29 24.38 9.03
N SER A 99 -3.29 23.87 10.28
CA SER A 99 -3.34 24.66 11.52
C SER A 99 -4.53 25.62 11.60
N MET A 100 -5.65 25.25 10.98
CA MET A 100 -6.87 26.05 11.03
C MET A 100 -7.52 25.98 12.42
N PRO A 101 -8.16 27.08 12.91
CA PRO A 101 -8.82 27.06 14.22
C PRO A 101 -9.99 26.08 14.32
N ALA A 102 -10.63 25.74 13.21
CA ALA A 102 -11.67 24.72 13.15
C ALA A 102 -11.03 23.36 12.91
N GLN A 103 -11.40 22.38 13.75
CA GLN A 103 -10.97 21.00 13.58
C GLN A 103 -11.58 20.40 12.29
N PRO A 104 -10.78 19.78 11.43
CA PRO A 104 -11.32 19.02 10.30
C PRO A 104 -12.09 17.79 10.79
N GLU A 105 -13.07 17.36 9.99
CA GLU A 105 -13.83 16.13 10.19
C GLU A 105 -13.60 15.18 9.02
N MET A 106 -13.60 13.88 9.27
CA MET A 106 -13.63 12.87 8.21
C MET A 106 -15.08 12.72 7.73
N GLN A 107 -15.32 12.96 6.44
CA GLN A 107 -16.66 13.18 5.91
C GLN A 107 -16.91 12.41 4.63
N VAL A 108 -18.08 11.80 4.54
CA VAL A 108 -18.57 11.13 3.33
C VAL A 108 -19.33 12.13 2.47
N TRP A 109 -18.89 12.27 1.23
CA TRP A 109 -19.44 13.19 0.24
C TRP A 109 -19.95 12.45 -1.00
N SER A 110 -20.89 13.04 -1.70
CA SER A 110 -21.38 12.57 -2.99
C SER A 110 -21.36 13.70 -4.00
N VAL A 111 -21.02 13.38 -5.25
CA VAL A 111 -21.07 14.31 -6.38
C VAL A 111 -21.70 13.62 -7.57
N ALA A 112 -22.59 14.34 -8.29
CA ALA A 112 -23.17 13.82 -9.52
C ALA A 112 -22.14 13.78 -10.67
N THR A 113 -22.09 12.70 -11.42
CA THR A 113 -21.15 12.53 -12.55
C THR A 113 -21.43 13.49 -13.70
N ALA A 114 -22.66 14.03 -13.79
CA ALA A 114 -23.02 15.09 -14.70
C ALA A 114 -22.47 16.47 -14.29
N GLY A 115 -21.82 16.56 -13.12
CA GLY A 115 -21.31 17.80 -12.54
C GLY A 115 -22.29 18.42 -11.52
N GLY A 116 -21.81 19.44 -10.84
CA GLY A 116 -22.56 20.14 -9.78
C GLY A 116 -21.78 20.23 -8.50
N ALA A 117 -22.34 20.88 -7.46
CA ALA A 117 -21.71 20.97 -6.16
C ALA A 117 -21.79 19.63 -5.41
N PRO A 118 -20.69 19.17 -4.80
CA PRO A 118 -20.72 18.02 -3.90
C PRO A 118 -21.73 18.19 -2.77
N ARG A 119 -22.28 17.08 -2.28
CA ARG A 119 -23.22 17.03 -1.17
C ARG A 119 -22.60 16.25 -0.02
N LEU A 120 -22.59 16.85 1.16
CA LEU A 120 -22.21 16.16 2.39
C LEU A 120 -23.31 15.15 2.75
N LEU A 121 -22.93 13.88 2.95
CA LEU A 121 -23.82 12.82 3.39
C LEU A 121 -23.81 12.67 4.92
N GLY A 122 -22.62 12.83 5.53
CA GLY A 122 -22.43 12.76 6.98
C GLY A 122 -20.96 12.62 7.35
N ASP A 123 -20.68 12.67 8.66
CA ASP A 123 -19.35 12.42 9.20
C ASP A 123 -19.13 10.91 9.29
N GLY A 124 -18.04 10.43 8.74
CA GLY A 124 -17.73 8.99 8.71
C GLY A 124 -16.83 8.59 7.57
N ASP A 125 -16.76 7.25 7.35
CA ASP A 125 -15.77 6.60 6.51
C ASP A 125 -16.33 5.32 5.86
N ALA A 126 -15.55 4.67 4.97
CA ALA A 126 -15.83 3.38 4.35
C ALA A 126 -17.23 3.28 3.71
N PRO A 127 -17.56 4.13 2.72
CA PRO A 127 -18.87 4.19 2.11
C PRO A 127 -19.18 2.95 1.24
N ALA A 128 -20.38 2.39 1.41
CA ALA A 128 -20.92 1.29 0.62
C ALA A 128 -22.26 1.68 -0.01
N ILE A 129 -22.26 1.89 -1.33
CA ILE A 129 -23.46 2.26 -2.09
C ILE A 129 -24.36 1.02 -2.24
N THR A 130 -25.68 1.19 -2.03
CA THR A 130 -26.64 0.12 -2.31
C THR A 130 -26.64 -0.27 -3.79
N PRO A 131 -26.90 -1.54 -4.16
CA PRO A 131 -26.90 -1.96 -5.57
C PRO A 131 -27.88 -1.22 -6.48
N ASP A 132 -28.97 -0.67 -5.91
CA ASP A 132 -29.91 0.18 -6.65
C ASP A 132 -29.40 1.63 -6.87
N GLY A 133 -28.22 1.97 -6.31
CA GLY A 133 -27.60 3.29 -6.45
C GLY A 133 -28.26 4.41 -5.65
N THR A 134 -29.25 4.11 -4.79
CA THR A 134 -30.08 5.17 -4.17
C THR A 134 -29.60 5.62 -2.81
N ARG A 135 -28.84 4.79 -2.09
CA ARG A 135 -28.39 5.07 -0.72
C ARG A 135 -26.93 4.67 -0.50
N VAL A 136 -26.33 5.25 0.52
CA VAL A 136 -24.93 4.97 0.95
C VAL A 136 -24.94 4.61 2.42
N ALA A 137 -24.45 3.43 2.78
CA ALA A 137 -24.08 3.10 4.15
C ALA A 137 -22.63 3.48 4.39
N PHE A 138 -22.29 3.95 5.60
CA PHE A 138 -20.93 4.31 6.00
C PHE A 138 -20.77 4.20 7.51
N VAL A 139 -19.54 4.20 8.00
CA VAL A 139 -19.23 4.01 9.42
C VAL A 139 -18.86 5.35 10.04
N ASP A 140 -19.48 5.73 11.15
CA ASP A 140 -19.11 6.94 11.91
C ASP A 140 -17.89 6.70 12.82
N ALA A 141 -17.36 7.77 13.40
CA ALA A 141 -16.20 7.71 14.30
C ALA A 141 -16.41 6.84 15.55
N ALA A 142 -17.64 6.50 15.90
CA ALA A 142 -17.97 5.58 16.99
C ALA A 142 -18.03 4.11 16.54
N GLY A 143 -17.81 3.84 15.25
CA GLY A 143 -17.93 2.50 14.66
C GLY A 143 -19.38 2.06 14.44
N ALA A 144 -20.33 3.00 14.33
CA ALA A 144 -21.72 2.69 14.07
C ALA A 144 -22.09 2.95 12.60
N VAL A 145 -22.91 2.06 12.01
CA VAL A 145 -23.32 2.18 10.61
C VAL A 145 -24.42 3.22 10.45
N GLN A 146 -24.15 4.20 9.62
CA GLN A 146 -25.07 5.25 9.17
C GLN A 146 -25.58 4.93 7.76
N ILE A 147 -26.70 5.55 7.34
CA ILE A 147 -27.23 5.49 5.99
C ILE A 147 -27.79 6.84 5.56
N ALA A 148 -27.51 7.23 4.33
CA ALA A 148 -28.04 8.47 3.71
C ALA A 148 -28.48 8.21 2.27
N PRO A 149 -29.42 9.02 1.71
CA PRO A 149 -29.62 9.08 0.26
C PRO A 149 -28.33 9.52 -0.45
N VAL A 150 -28.00 8.87 -1.59
CA VAL A 150 -26.77 9.17 -2.36
C VAL A 150 -26.75 10.60 -2.90
N ASP A 151 -27.91 11.19 -3.15
CA ASP A 151 -28.08 12.54 -3.67
C ASP A 151 -28.03 13.64 -2.57
N GLY A 152 -27.85 13.24 -1.30
CA GLY A 152 -27.84 14.16 -0.17
C GLY A 152 -29.17 14.89 0.10
N SER A 153 -30.29 14.32 -0.37
CA SER A 153 -31.64 14.90 -0.18
C SER A 153 -32.13 14.83 1.27
N ALA A 154 -31.50 14.03 2.11
CA ALA A 154 -31.75 13.96 3.56
C ALA A 154 -30.47 13.66 4.33
N THR A 155 -30.45 14.06 5.61
CA THR A 155 -29.33 13.77 6.52
C THR A 155 -29.22 12.28 6.81
N ALA A 156 -27.97 11.82 7.09
CA ALA A 156 -27.71 10.46 7.55
C ALA A 156 -28.46 10.12 8.84
N LYS A 157 -28.81 8.86 8.97
CA LYS A 157 -29.36 8.29 10.20
C LYS A 157 -28.69 6.96 10.48
N ARG A 158 -28.64 6.56 11.75
CA ARG A 158 -28.17 5.24 12.13
C ARG A 158 -29.00 4.16 11.44
N LEU A 159 -28.31 3.22 10.76
CA LEU A 159 -28.95 2.12 10.08
C LEU A 159 -29.40 1.03 11.06
N PHE A 160 -28.53 0.64 11.98
CA PHE A 160 -28.81 -0.32 13.06
C PHE A 160 -27.90 -0.07 14.26
N PHE A 161 -28.10 -0.81 15.33
CA PHE A 161 -27.25 -0.82 16.52
C PHE A 161 -26.58 -2.20 16.65
N ASP A 162 -25.24 -2.21 16.77
CA ASP A 162 -24.44 -3.34 17.20
C ASP A 162 -23.58 -2.98 18.42
N ARG A 163 -23.00 -3.98 19.08
CA ARG A 163 -22.10 -3.81 20.23
C ARG A 163 -20.63 -3.71 19.83
N GLY A 164 -20.30 -4.12 18.61
CA GLY A 164 -18.96 -4.06 18.06
C GLY A 164 -18.62 -2.69 17.49
N GLN A 165 -17.41 -2.58 17.01
CA GLN A 165 -17.03 -1.58 16.01
C GLN A 165 -17.27 -2.21 14.65
N ASP A 166 -18.17 -1.61 13.87
CA ASP A 166 -18.56 -2.14 12.58
C ASP A 166 -17.63 -1.66 11.48
N SER A 167 -17.34 -2.52 10.51
CA SER A 167 -16.45 -2.22 9.37
C SER A 167 -16.77 -3.13 8.17
N GLU A 168 -16.07 -2.98 7.07
CA GLU A 168 -16.13 -3.81 5.87
C GLU A 168 -17.57 -4.06 5.39
N LEU A 169 -18.29 -2.99 5.08
CA LEU A 169 -19.69 -3.02 4.66
C LEU A 169 -19.83 -3.55 3.24
N HIS A 170 -20.61 -4.63 3.05
CA HIS A 170 -20.85 -5.25 1.76
C HIS A 170 -22.34 -5.58 1.55
N TRP A 171 -23.02 -4.87 0.65
CA TRP A 171 -24.38 -5.18 0.27
C TRP A 171 -24.48 -6.50 -0.50
N SER A 172 -25.54 -7.28 -0.26
CA SER A 172 -25.88 -8.41 -1.13
C SER A 172 -26.15 -7.92 -2.56
N PRO A 173 -25.92 -8.72 -3.61
CA PRO A 173 -26.12 -8.30 -5.00
C PRO A 173 -27.53 -7.77 -5.30
N ASP A 174 -28.55 -8.22 -4.59
CA ASP A 174 -29.94 -7.77 -4.70
C ASP A 174 -30.30 -6.60 -3.76
N GLY A 175 -29.35 -6.15 -2.92
CA GLY A 175 -29.53 -5.06 -1.96
C GLY A 175 -30.42 -5.39 -0.75
N SER A 176 -30.86 -6.64 -0.59
CA SER A 176 -31.77 -7.06 0.49
C SER A 176 -31.09 -7.22 1.85
N ALA A 177 -29.76 -7.33 1.88
CA ALA A 177 -28.97 -7.52 3.08
C ALA A 177 -27.63 -6.80 3.04
N LEU A 178 -27.13 -6.37 4.19
CA LEU A 178 -25.80 -5.82 4.37
C LEU A 178 -24.97 -6.77 5.24
N ALA A 179 -23.87 -7.28 4.70
CA ALA A 179 -22.85 -7.97 5.47
C ALA A 179 -21.85 -6.95 6.02
N PHE A 180 -21.38 -7.16 7.24
CA PHE A 180 -20.41 -6.31 7.90
C PHE A 180 -19.54 -7.12 8.88
N VAL A 181 -18.39 -6.58 9.23
CA VAL A 181 -17.55 -7.11 10.31
C VAL A 181 -17.91 -6.38 11.60
N SER A 182 -18.24 -7.14 12.65
CA SER A 182 -18.44 -6.61 14.00
C SER A 182 -17.25 -6.99 14.87
N THR A 183 -16.31 -6.05 15.04
CA THR A 183 -15.10 -6.25 15.82
C THR A 183 -15.38 -6.09 17.31
N ARG A 184 -14.96 -7.07 18.10
CA ARG A 184 -15.00 -7.07 19.57
C ARG A 184 -13.55 -6.96 20.09
N THR A 185 -13.38 -6.97 21.41
CA THR A 185 -12.05 -6.78 22.01
C THR A 185 -11.00 -7.81 21.57
N ASP A 186 -11.42 -9.06 21.34
CA ASP A 186 -10.53 -10.21 21.15
C ASP A 186 -10.98 -11.17 20.03
N HIS A 187 -12.11 -10.87 19.40
CA HIS A 187 -12.69 -11.64 18.30
C HIS A 187 -13.54 -10.74 17.41
N SER A 188 -13.95 -11.25 16.25
CA SER A 188 -14.89 -10.56 15.38
C SER A 188 -15.90 -11.54 14.77
N PHE A 189 -17.01 -11.01 14.28
CA PHE A 189 -18.07 -11.77 13.63
C PHE A 189 -18.44 -11.16 12.29
N ILE A 190 -18.90 -11.98 11.35
CA ILE A 190 -19.63 -11.49 10.20
C ILE A 190 -21.11 -11.34 10.60
N GLY A 191 -21.57 -10.10 10.61
CA GLY A 191 -22.97 -9.73 10.86
C GLY A 191 -23.75 -9.54 9.58
N ILE A 192 -25.06 -9.85 9.62
CA ILE A 192 -26.00 -9.63 8.51
C ILE A 192 -27.17 -8.81 9.03
N TYR A 193 -27.30 -7.62 8.47
CA TYR A 193 -28.47 -6.75 8.66
C TYR A 193 -29.41 -6.86 7.46
N ARG A 194 -30.71 -6.99 7.68
CA ARG A 194 -31.73 -7.00 6.62
C ARG A 194 -32.70 -5.83 6.72
N ASN A 195 -33.29 -5.61 7.90
CA ASN A 195 -34.20 -4.49 8.15
C ASN A 195 -34.46 -4.36 9.66
N ASP A 196 -35.13 -3.28 10.07
CA ASP A 196 -35.40 -2.95 11.48
C ASP A 196 -36.32 -3.93 12.20
N ALA A 197 -37.06 -4.76 11.47
CA ALA A 197 -37.98 -5.74 12.04
C ALA A 197 -37.31 -7.10 12.33
N THR A 198 -36.12 -7.33 11.81
CA THR A 198 -35.37 -8.57 11.98
C THR A 198 -34.12 -8.34 12.84
N LYS A 199 -33.81 -9.29 13.71
CA LYS A 199 -32.57 -9.27 14.48
C LYS A 199 -31.36 -9.42 13.54
N ILE A 200 -30.23 -8.81 13.90
CA ILE A 200 -28.96 -9.07 13.25
C ILE A 200 -28.61 -10.55 13.42
N GLU A 201 -28.23 -11.18 12.34
CA GLU A 201 -27.71 -12.53 12.31
C GLU A 201 -26.19 -12.50 12.31
N PHE A 202 -25.53 -13.27 13.18
CA PHE A 202 -24.08 -13.46 13.14
C PHE A 202 -23.78 -14.85 12.56
N LEU A 203 -22.96 -14.88 11.51
CA LEU A 203 -22.61 -16.11 10.81
C LEU A 203 -21.62 -16.93 11.64
N ALA A 204 -21.97 -18.16 12.00
CA ALA A 204 -21.10 -19.11 12.69
C ALA A 204 -20.22 -18.50 13.80
N PRO A 205 -20.81 -17.83 14.81
CA PRO A 205 -20.05 -17.14 15.85
C PRO A 205 -19.06 -18.08 16.54
N SER A 206 -17.82 -17.60 16.71
CA SER A 206 -16.74 -18.36 17.31
C SER A 206 -15.84 -17.46 18.16
N THR A 207 -14.78 -18.01 18.71
CA THR A 207 -13.73 -17.25 19.42
C THR A 207 -12.65 -16.71 18.46
N SER A 208 -12.89 -16.77 17.17
CA SER A 208 -11.95 -16.38 16.11
C SER A 208 -12.13 -14.94 15.67
N GLN A 209 -11.22 -14.45 14.84
CA GLN A 209 -11.38 -13.20 14.09
C GLN A 209 -11.93 -13.55 12.71
N ASP A 210 -13.12 -13.07 12.38
CA ASP A 210 -13.75 -13.22 11.07
C ASP A 210 -13.74 -11.88 10.35
N PHE A 211 -13.30 -11.83 9.08
CA PHE A 211 -13.20 -10.60 8.30
C PHE A 211 -13.24 -10.88 6.78
N MET A 212 -13.22 -9.84 5.95
CA MET A 212 -13.33 -9.92 4.49
C MET A 212 -14.58 -10.68 4.01
N PRO A 213 -15.81 -10.33 4.43
CA PRO A 213 -16.99 -10.96 3.91
C PRO A 213 -17.16 -10.67 2.41
N ARG A 214 -17.42 -11.71 1.61
CA ARG A 214 -17.65 -11.60 0.16
C ARG A 214 -18.90 -12.37 -0.22
N TRP A 215 -19.94 -11.66 -0.64
CA TRP A 215 -21.12 -12.29 -1.18
C TRP A 215 -20.79 -13.07 -2.45
N SER A 216 -21.34 -14.28 -2.56
CA SER A 216 -21.31 -14.99 -3.83
C SER A 216 -22.08 -14.21 -4.90
N PRO A 217 -21.77 -14.37 -6.20
CA PRO A 217 -22.45 -13.64 -7.27
C PRO A 217 -23.97 -13.80 -7.27
N GLY A 218 -24.47 -14.95 -6.82
CA GLY A 218 -25.92 -15.22 -6.66
C GLY A 218 -26.54 -14.67 -5.39
N GLY A 219 -25.78 -14.10 -4.47
CA GLY A 219 -26.27 -13.53 -3.21
C GLY A 219 -26.73 -14.55 -2.15
N HIS A 220 -26.46 -15.84 -2.35
CA HIS A 220 -26.96 -16.89 -1.45
C HIS A 220 -25.98 -17.28 -0.33
N THR A 221 -24.67 -17.10 -0.57
CA THR A 221 -23.63 -17.47 0.37
C THR A 221 -22.64 -16.33 0.57
N ILE A 222 -21.90 -16.38 1.67
CA ILE A 222 -20.80 -15.44 1.98
C ILE A 222 -19.56 -16.25 2.25
N ALA A 223 -18.47 -15.94 1.53
CA ALA A 223 -17.12 -16.36 1.86
C ALA A 223 -16.48 -15.34 2.79
N PHE A 224 -15.69 -15.80 3.75
CA PHE A 224 -14.92 -14.93 4.64
C PHE A 224 -13.64 -15.61 5.12
N ILE A 225 -12.68 -14.80 5.55
CA ILE A 225 -11.44 -15.28 6.16
C ILE A 225 -11.64 -15.39 7.67
N ARG A 226 -11.08 -16.45 8.26
CA ARG A 226 -11.03 -16.68 9.70
C ARG A 226 -9.61 -16.92 10.16
N THR A 227 -9.19 -16.21 11.22
CA THR A 227 -7.93 -16.41 11.92
C THR A 227 -8.19 -16.71 13.40
N PRO A 228 -7.22 -17.24 14.16
CA PRO A 228 -7.38 -17.36 15.60
C PRO A 228 -7.69 -16.01 16.25
N GLY A 229 -8.55 -16.01 17.23
CA GLY A 229 -8.81 -14.84 18.06
C GLY A 229 -7.59 -14.48 18.94
N ASP A 230 -7.66 -13.28 19.50
CA ASP A 230 -6.61 -12.77 20.38
C ASP A 230 -6.62 -13.48 21.72
N GLY A 231 -5.68 -14.39 21.92
CA GLY A 231 -5.59 -15.17 23.15
C GLY A 231 -4.54 -16.27 23.09
N GLY A 232 -4.60 -17.19 24.04
CA GLY A 232 -3.70 -18.34 24.12
C GLY A 232 -2.44 -18.09 24.94
N PRO A 233 -1.43 -18.99 24.85
CA PRO A 233 -0.18 -18.84 25.58
C PRO A 233 0.56 -17.57 25.20
N PRO A 234 1.23 -16.88 26.16
CA PRO A 234 2.03 -15.70 25.87
C PRO A 234 3.08 -15.99 24.80
N ARG A 235 3.18 -15.10 23.80
CA ARG A 235 4.20 -15.15 22.75
C ARG A 235 5.06 -13.90 22.82
N ASN A 236 6.31 -13.99 22.41
CA ASN A 236 7.13 -12.79 22.27
C ASN A 236 6.61 -11.96 21.09
N PRO A 237 6.06 -10.76 21.32
CA PRO A 237 5.48 -9.95 20.27
C PRO A 237 6.53 -9.40 19.29
N LEU A 238 7.81 -9.36 19.68
CA LEU A 238 8.90 -8.92 18.80
C LEU A 238 9.31 -9.98 17.77
N ASN A 239 8.89 -11.23 17.94
CA ASN A 239 9.20 -12.29 17.00
C ASN A 239 8.10 -12.42 15.95
N TRP A 240 8.49 -12.78 14.74
CA TRP A 240 7.53 -13.25 13.74
C TRP A 240 6.82 -14.51 14.26
N ASN A 241 5.52 -14.43 14.38
CA ASN A 241 4.70 -15.57 14.83
C ASN A 241 3.79 -16.00 13.67
N PRO A 242 3.66 -17.32 13.41
CA PRO A 242 2.69 -17.79 12.43
C PRO A 242 1.27 -17.31 12.72
N LEU A 243 0.57 -16.84 11.70
CA LEU A 243 -0.85 -16.49 11.73
C LEU A 243 -1.61 -17.43 10.78
N PRO A 244 -1.95 -18.66 11.23
CA PRO A 244 -2.72 -19.59 10.41
C PRO A 244 -4.11 -19.01 10.13
N TRP A 245 -4.66 -19.35 8.98
CA TRP A 245 -5.95 -18.83 8.53
C TRP A 245 -6.74 -19.87 7.72
N GLU A 246 -8.03 -19.64 7.63
CA GLU A 246 -8.93 -20.49 6.91
C GLU A 246 -9.98 -19.69 6.14
N ILE A 247 -10.57 -20.30 5.13
CA ILE A 247 -11.67 -19.75 4.35
C ILE A 247 -12.92 -20.52 4.71
N CYS A 248 -13.92 -19.78 5.14
CA CYS A 248 -15.23 -20.27 5.47
C CYS A 248 -16.27 -19.77 4.46
N ILE A 249 -17.25 -20.61 4.15
CA ILE A 249 -18.46 -20.23 3.42
C ILE A 249 -19.66 -20.50 4.33
N ALA A 250 -20.52 -19.50 4.49
CA ALA A 250 -21.76 -19.60 5.24
C ALA A 250 -22.95 -19.22 4.37
N GLU A 251 -24.10 -19.85 4.63
CA GLU A 251 -25.39 -19.51 4.03
C GLU A 251 -26.22 -18.73 5.06
N PRO A 252 -26.49 -17.42 4.83
CA PRO A 252 -27.33 -16.63 5.73
C PRO A 252 -28.73 -17.22 5.91
N GLY A 253 -29.22 -17.20 7.15
CA GLY A 253 -30.49 -17.81 7.51
C GLY A 253 -30.39 -19.29 7.93
N THR A 254 -29.19 -19.87 7.82
CA THR A 254 -28.89 -21.23 8.32
C THR A 254 -27.75 -21.17 9.34
N ALA A 255 -27.60 -22.18 10.18
CA ALA A 255 -26.45 -22.32 11.06
C ALA A 255 -25.25 -23.00 10.36
N ALA A 256 -25.38 -23.26 9.04
CA ALA A 256 -24.38 -24.01 8.30
C ALA A 256 -23.18 -23.13 7.93
N VAL A 257 -22.00 -23.59 8.31
CA VAL A 257 -20.70 -23.04 7.84
C VAL A 257 -19.84 -24.20 7.35
N THR A 258 -19.20 -24.00 6.22
CA THR A 258 -18.24 -24.95 5.66
C THR A 258 -16.87 -24.31 5.57
N ARG A 259 -15.87 -24.93 6.19
CA ARG A 259 -14.47 -24.56 5.97
C ARG A 259 -14.04 -25.20 4.66
N VAL A 260 -13.78 -24.37 3.66
CA VAL A 260 -13.43 -24.83 2.31
C VAL A 260 -11.91 -24.91 2.09
N TRP A 261 -11.12 -24.19 2.88
CA TRP A 261 -9.67 -24.23 2.81
C TRP A 261 -9.05 -23.76 4.14
N TRP A 262 -7.79 -24.17 4.42
CA TRP A 262 -7.00 -23.68 5.55
C TRP A 262 -5.50 -23.80 5.28
N SER A 263 -4.73 -22.88 5.84
CA SER A 263 -3.27 -22.83 5.74
C SER A 263 -2.58 -23.86 6.65
N GLY A 264 -1.27 -24.07 6.40
CA GLY A 264 -0.37 -24.69 7.38
C GLY A 264 -0.09 -23.77 8.60
N ASN A 265 0.89 -24.15 9.40
CA ASN A 265 1.26 -23.47 10.64
C ASN A 265 2.69 -22.89 10.62
N SER A 266 3.32 -22.79 9.45
CA SER A 266 4.62 -22.12 9.32
C SER A 266 4.46 -20.61 9.08
N LEU A 267 5.54 -19.84 9.18
CA LEU A 267 5.49 -18.41 8.84
C LEU A 267 5.06 -18.16 7.40
N ARG A 268 5.50 -18.99 6.45
CA ARG A 268 5.11 -18.88 5.03
C ARG A 268 3.63 -19.23 4.77
N ASP A 269 3.03 -20.01 5.67
CA ASP A 269 1.61 -20.36 5.60
C ASP A 269 0.70 -19.29 6.24
N SER A 270 1.30 -18.26 6.84
CA SER A 270 0.56 -17.19 7.51
C SER A 270 -0.34 -16.43 6.54
N LEU A 271 -1.38 -15.80 7.09
CA LEU A 271 -2.15 -14.81 6.35
C LEU A 271 -1.18 -13.74 5.78
N PRO A 272 -1.20 -13.46 4.47
CA PRO A 272 -0.33 -12.45 3.87
C PRO A 272 -0.52 -11.08 4.52
N GLN A 273 0.58 -10.46 4.96
CA GLN A 273 0.57 -9.14 5.61
C GLN A 273 1.31 -8.07 4.80
N SER A 274 1.97 -8.47 3.72
CA SER A 274 2.75 -7.58 2.85
C SER A 274 2.41 -7.85 1.37
N GLY A 275 2.95 -7.05 0.45
CA GLY A 275 2.78 -7.29 -0.98
C GLY A 275 1.32 -7.32 -1.44
N GLY A 276 0.51 -6.34 -1.03
CA GLY A 276 -0.91 -6.24 -1.35
C GLY A 276 -1.86 -6.92 -0.34
N GLY A 277 -1.34 -7.53 0.74
CA GLY A 277 -2.14 -8.07 1.84
C GLY A 277 -3.02 -9.28 1.50
N PRO A 278 -4.02 -9.60 2.33
CA PRO A 278 -4.98 -10.67 2.08
C PRO A 278 -5.81 -10.42 0.82
N LEU A 279 -6.22 -11.49 0.16
CA LEU A 279 -7.10 -11.47 -1.02
C LEU A 279 -8.13 -12.57 -0.89
N LEU A 280 -9.40 -12.23 -1.10
CA LEU A 280 -10.51 -13.17 -1.20
C LEU A 280 -11.53 -12.65 -2.20
N GLU A 281 -11.64 -13.27 -3.37
CA GLU A 281 -12.58 -12.85 -4.42
C GLU A 281 -13.24 -14.07 -5.07
N TRP A 282 -14.54 -13.95 -5.36
CA TRP A 282 -15.23 -14.93 -6.17
C TRP A 282 -14.84 -14.77 -7.66
N VAL A 283 -14.57 -15.89 -8.32
CA VAL A 283 -14.32 -15.93 -9.76
C VAL A 283 -15.38 -16.76 -10.47
N PHE A 284 -15.30 -16.82 -11.81
CA PHE A 284 -16.21 -17.61 -12.62
C PHE A 284 -16.21 -19.09 -12.18
N GLY A 285 -17.37 -19.73 -12.20
CA GLY A 285 -17.55 -21.11 -11.74
C GLY A 285 -17.79 -21.24 -10.24
N GLY A 286 -17.76 -20.16 -9.47
CA GLY A 286 -18.00 -20.18 -8.03
C GLY A 286 -16.79 -20.56 -7.18
N ASP A 287 -15.59 -20.57 -7.76
CA ASP A 287 -14.33 -20.75 -7.03
C ASP A 287 -13.86 -19.45 -6.38
N LEU A 288 -12.94 -19.55 -5.43
CA LEU A 288 -12.36 -18.41 -4.72
C LEU A 288 -10.90 -18.19 -5.11
N LEU A 289 -10.59 -16.96 -5.49
CA LEU A 289 -9.24 -16.49 -5.69
C LEU A 289 -8.66 -15.99 -4.37
N ILE A 290 -7.46 -16.47 -4.03
CA ILE A 290 -6.72 -16.04 -2.84
C ILE A 290 -5.27 -15.75 -3.16
N ARG A 291 -4.60 -15.02 -2.27
CA ARG A 291 -3.15 -14.88 -2.22
C ARG A 291 -2.59 -15.71 -1.09
N SER A 292 -1.42 -16.37 -1.31
CA SER A 292 -0.68 -17.09 -0.28
C SER A 292 0.82 -17.06 -0.59
N GLU A 293 1.65 -17.15 0.45
CA GLU A 293 3.12 -17.10 0.36
C GLU A 293 3.77 -18.45 0.68
N GLN A 294 2.99 -19.52 0.74
CA GLN A 294 3.44 -20.86 1.16
C GLN A 294 4.61 -21.43 0.36
N ASP A 295 4.82 -20.97 -0.87
CA ASP A 295 5.94 -21.34 -1.74
C ASP A 295 7.09 -20.32 -1.75
N ASN A 296 7.15 -19.46 -0.74
CA ASN A 296 8.10 -18.36 -0.57
C ASN A 296 7.81 -17.08 -1.36
N TRP A 297 6.72 -17.02 -2.12
CA TRP A 297 6.37 -15.85 -2.91
C TRP A 297 4.87 -15.54 -2.78
N PRO A 298 4.47 -14.27 -2.76
CA PRO A 298 3.06 -13.90 -2.88
C PRO A 298 2.51 -14.32 -4.25
N HIS A 299 1.79 -15.43 -4.28
CA HIS A 299 1.20 -16.00 -5.47
C HIS A 299 -0.32 -16.11 -5.38
N LEU A 300 -0.97 -16.24 -6.55
CA LEU A 300 -2.40 -16.45 -6.67
C LEU A 300 -2.72 -17.94 -6.67
N TYR A 301 -3.74 -18.30 -5.92
CA TYR A 301 -4.28 -19.64 -5.82
C TYR A 301 -5.79 -19.62 -6.04
N LEU A 302 -6.29 -20.68 -6.67
CA LEU A 302 -7.71 -20.93 -6.86
C LEU A 302 -8.16 -22.01 -5.87
N VAL A 303 -9.09 -21.67 -5.00
CA VAL A 303 -9.72 -22.61 -4.06
C VAL A 303 -11.03 -23.07 -4.66
N GLN A 304 -11.11 -24.36 -4.98
CA GLN A 304 -12.35 -24.94 -5.48
C GLN A 304 -13.37 -25.09 -4.35
N THR A 305 -14.53 -24.47 -4.52
CA THR A 305 -15.60 -24.52 -3.51
C THR A 305 -16.56 -25.69 -3.72
N PHE A 306 -16.61 -26.26 -4.96
CA PHE A 306 -17.47 -27.36 -5.33
C PHE A 306 -16.72 -28.39 -6.17
N SER A 307 -17.04 -29.66 -5.99
CA SER A 307 -16.60 -30.71 -6.90
C SER A 307 -17.36 -30.59 -8.24
N SER A 308 -16.64 -30.56 -9.35
CA SER A 308 -17.22 -30.54 -10.71
C SER A 308 -18.19 -31.73 -10.99
N ALA A 309 -18.21 -32.72 -10.12
CA ALA A 309 -19.15 -33.87 -10.20
C ALA A 309 -20.54 -33.58 -9.60
N ALA A 310 -20.78 -32.40 -9.05
CA ALA A 310 -22.04 -32.05 -8.36
C ALA A 310 -22.92 -31.04 -9.13
N LEU A 311 -22.57 -30.73 -10.38
CA LEU A 311 -23.42 -29.93 -11.26
C LEU A 311 -24.54 -30.81 -11.81
N ASP A 312 -25.81 -30.43 -11.57
CA ASP A 312 -26.94 -31.05 -12.24
C ASP A 312 -27.01 -30.60 -13.73
N GLU A 313 -27.90 -31.22 -14.48
CA GLU A 313 -28.09 -30.93 -15.92
C GLU A 313 -28.53 -29.46 -16.22
N TYR A 314 -28.82 -28.68 -15.19
CA TYR A 314 -29.17 -27.24 -15.26
C TYR A 314 -28.04 -26.32 -14.75
N GLY A 315 -26.86 -26.87 -14.41
CA GLY A 315 -25.70 -26.07 -13.93
C GLY A 315 -25.86 -25.51 -12.51
N LEU A 316 -26.82 -26.03 -11.74
CA LEU A 316 -27.06 -25.63 -10.34
C LEU A 316 -26.19 -26.48 -9.41
N ALA A 317 -25.27 -25.87 -8.71
CA ALA A 317 -24.50 -26.53 -7.66
C ALA A 317 -25.44 -26.91 -6.49
N ARG A 318 -25.59 -28.20 -6.23
CA ARG A 318 -26.19 -28.67 -4.97
C ARG A 318 -25.11 -28.66 -3.89
N LEU A 319 -25.35 -27.88 -2.82
CA LEU A 319 -24.57 -27.99 -1.60
C LEU A 319 -24.70 -29.44 -1.07
N ILE A 320 -23.65 -30.24 -1.26
CA ILE A 320 -23.60 -31.56 -0.63
C ILE A 320 -23.16 -31.31 0.82
N THR A 321 -24.10 -31.39 1.74
CA THR A 321 -23.79 -31.46 3.16
C THR A 321 -23.07 -32.79 3.42
N LEU A 322 -21.76 -32.77 3.37
CA LEU A 322 -20.93 -33.91 3.76
C LEU A 322 -20.90 -33.98 5.28
N SER A 323 -21.25 -35.14 5.83
CA SER A 323 -21.12 -35.40 7.27
C SER A 323 -19.67 -35.24 7.72
N HIS A 324 -19.46 -34.83 8.97
CA HIS A 324 -18.16 -34.54 9.59
C HIS A 324 -17.05 -35.58 9.35
N GLU A 325 -17.39 -36.83 9.09
CA GLU A 325 -16.42 -37.91 8.87
C GLU A 325 -15.90 -38.01 7.42
N GLY A 326 -16.58 -37.41 6.44
CA GLY A 326 -16.17 -37.38 5.02
C GLY A 326 -15.23 -36.21 4.65
N LEU A 327 -15.24 -35.15 5.46
CA LEU A 327 -14.50 -33.90 5.20
C LEU A 327 -12.97 -34.03 5.35
N GLY A 328 -12.48 -35.04 6.05
CA GLY A 328 -11.05 -35.24 6.29
C GLY A 328 -10.21 -35.63 5.04
N ARG A 329 -10.82 -35.87 3.88
CA ARG A 329 -10.13 -36.24 2.63
C ARG A 329 -10.42 -35.30 1.44
N LEU A 330 -11.33 -34.36 1.54
CA LEU A 330 -11.64 -33.35 0.52
C LEU A 330 -11.11 -31.96 0.92
N ALA A 331 -10.18 -31.91 1.87
CA ALA A 331 -9.49 -30.71 2.26
C ALA A 331 -8.76 -30.11 1.05
N ALA A 332 -9.45 -29.18 0.43
CA ALA A 332 -8.98 -28.05 -0.32
C ALA A 332 -7.66 -28.21 -1.06
N SER A 333 -7.71 -28.66 -2.26
CA SER A 333 -6.59 -28.38 -3.18
C SER A 333 -6.71 -26.93 -3.64
N ALA A 334 -5.98 -26.01 -2.99
CA ALA A 334 -5.73 -24.73 -3.61
C ALA A 334 -4.81 -24.94 -4.81
N HIS A 335 -5.26 -24.55 -5.99
CA HIS A 335 -4.50 -24.68 -7.22
C HIS A 335 -3.65 -23.43 -7.44
N LEU A 336 -2.32 -23.58 -7.47
CA LEU A 336 -1.38 -22.48 -7.74
C LEU A 336 -1.53 -22.01 -9.19
N LEU A 337 -1.96 -20.76 -9.37
CA LEU A 337 -2.15 -20.14 -10.69
C LEU A 337 -0.85 -19.53 -11.23
N THR A 338 -0.12 -18.80 -10.38
CA THR A 338 1.12 -18.10 -10.76
C THR A 338 2.32 -18.83 -10.19
N ARG A 339 3.36 -19.04 -10.99
CA ARG A 339 4.55 -19.80 -10.58
C ARG A 339 5.82 -19.06 -10.93
N GLY A 340 6.81 -19.09 -10.08
CA GLY A 340 8.12 -18.49 -10.32
C GLY A 340 8.69 -17.76 -9.13
N ASN A 341 9.86 -17.16 -9.32
CA ASN A 341 10.52 -16.37 -8.28
C ASN A 341 10.16 -14.90 -8.45
N TYR A 342 8.91 -14.56 -8.21
CA TYR A 342 8.38 -13.21 -8.30
C TYR A 342 7.16 -13.04 -7.41
N MET A 343 6.84 -11.80 -7.08
CA MET A 343 5.70 -11.41 -6.28
C MET A 343 4.55 -10.93 -7.16
N VAL A 344 3.35 -11.41 -6.89
CA VAL A 344 2.09 -10.79 -7.35
C VAL A 344 1.66 -9.76 -6.31
N GLU A 345 1.37 -8.53 -6.73
CA GLU A 345 1.04 -7.43 -5.80
C GLU A 345 -0.43 -6.99 -5.94
N ASP A 346 -0.78 -6.20 -6.94
CA ASP A 346 -2.16 -5.75 -7.14
C ASP A 346 -2.94 -6.73 -8.00
N VAL A 347 -4.22 -6.94 -7.67
CA VAL A 347 -5.07 -7.92 -8.35
C VAL A 347 -6.47 -7.33 -8.58
N SER A 348 -6.99 -7.51 -9.77
CA SER A 348 -8.36 -7.12 -10.13
C SER A 348 -9.05 -8.22 -10.92
N VAL A 349 -10.20 -8.66 -10.45
CA VAL A 349 -11.07 -9.62 -11.16
C VAL A 349 -11.98 -8.85 -12.12
N SER A 350 -12.15 -9.32 -13.35
CA SER A 350 -13.04 -8.70 -14.34
C SER A 350 -14.52 -8.67 -13.88
N PRO A 351 -15.34 -7.76 -14.40
CA PRO A 351 -16.75 -7.67 -14.01
C PRO A 351 -17.55 -8.97 -14.24
N ASP A 352 -17.25 -9.72 -15.29
CA ASP A 352 -17.82 -11.03 -15.61
C ASP A 352 -17.14 -12.20 -14.88
N ARG A 353 -16.05 -11.91 -14.13
CA ARG A 353 -15.27 -12.83 -13.30
C ARG A 353 -14.54 -13.95 -14.06
N ASP A 354 -14.44 -13.86 -15.38
CA ASP A 354 -13.78 -14.85 -16.22
C ASP A 354 -12.29 -14.59 -16.39
N SER A 355 -11.81 -13.41 -16.04
CA SER A 355 -10.41 -13.03 -16.10
C SER A 355 -9.92 -12.28 -14.86
N ILE A 356 -8.61 -12.42 -14.58
CA ILE A 356 -7.91 -11.78 -13.50
C ILE A 356 -6.78 -10.96 -14.12
N VAL A 357 -6.65 -9.69 -13.77
CA VAL A 357 -5.51 -8.84 -14.12
C VAL A 357 -4.70 -8.60 -12.86
N TYR A 358 -3.37 -8.69 -12.95
CA TYR A 358 -2.50 -8.47 -11.80
C TYR A 358 -1.18 -7.81 -12.18
N SER A 359 -0.56 -7.12 -11.23
CA SER A 359 0.80 -6.62 -11.33
C SER A 359 1.79 -7.60 -10.70
N ALA A 360 2.98 -7.71 -11.27
CA ALA A 360 4.05 -8.56 -10.74
C ALA A 360 5.44 -8.01 -11.07
N ASN A 361 6.42 -8.30 -10.20
CA ASN A 361 7.82 -7.92 -10.39
C ASN A 361 8.60 -8.96 -11.20
N THR A 362 8.14 -9.20 -12.41
CA THR A 362 8.76 -10.15 -13.36
C THR A 362 8.57 -9.69 -14.79
N GLY A 363 9.46 -10.12 -15.68
CA GLY A 363 9.42 -9.82 -17.11
C GLY A 363 10.61 -10.42 -17.85
N ASP A 364 10.85 -9.93 -19.07
CA ASP A 364 11.93 -10.44 -19.95
C ASP A 364 13.12 -9.48 -20.02
N THR A 365 13.01 -8.30 -19.36
CA THR A 365 14.04 -7.26 -19.40
C THR A 365 14.88 -7.31 -18.11
N PRO A 366 16.20 -7.16 -18.18
CA PRO A 366 17.02 -7.01 -16.99
C PRO A 366 16.50 -5.88 -16.09
N GLY A 367 16.38 -6.15 -14.79
CA GLY A 367 15.85 -5.21 -13.81
C GLY A 367 14.33 -5.28 -13.61
N ASP A 368 13.60 -6.19 -14.28
CA ASP A 368 12.15 -6.35 -14.07
C ASP A 368 11.80 -6.84 -12.66
N GLY A 369 12.76 -7.36 -11.90
CA GLY A 369 12.61 -7.62 -10.47
C GLY A 369 12.35 -6.36 -9.64
N ASP A 370 12.82 -5.20 -10.12
CA ASP A 370 12.62 -3.87 -9.52
C ASP A 370 11.66 -3.00 -10.36
N ARG A 371 10.75 -3.64 -11.11
CA ARG A 371 9.63 -3.02 -11.83
C ARG A 371 8.34 -3.78 -11.54
N ARG A 372 7.25 -3.31 -12.11
CA ARG A 372 5.95 -4.00 -12.12
C ARG A 372 5.44 -4.07 -13.55
N HIS A 373 4.97 -5.24 -13.96
CA HIS A 373 4.30 -5.45 -15.23
C HIS A 373 2.94 -6.09 -15.04
N LEU A 374 2.02 -5.83 -15.97
CA LEU A 374 0.67 -6.40 -15.95
C LEU A 374 0.60 -7.72 -16.68
N PHE A 375 -0.15 -8.62 -16.10
CA PHE A 375 -0.49 -9.93 -16.62
C PHE A 375 -1.98 -10.18 -16.50
N SER A 376 -2.52 -11.08 -17.31
CA SER A 376 -3.88 -11.60 -17.13
C SER A 376 -3.90 -13.11 -17.02
N ILE A 377 -4.91 -13.62 -16.31
CA ILE A 377 -5.25 -15.04 -16.23
C ILE A 377 -6.66 -15.21 -16.77
N ASP A 378 -6.85 -16.10 -17.73
CA ASP A 378 -8.14 -16.64 -18.11
C ASP A 378 -8.52 -17.71 -17.07
N VAL A 379 -9.60 -17.51 -16.33
CA VAL A 379 -9.95 -18.35 -15.17
C VAL A 379 -10.24 -19.78 -15.59
N ALA A 380 -10.95 -19.98 -16.72
CA ALA A 380 -11.36 -21.30 -17.17
C ALA A 380 -10.19 -22.17 -17.65
N SER A 381 -9.24 -21.58 -18.37
CA SER A 381 -8.07 -22.29 -18.91
C SER A 381 -6.82 -22.18 -18.05
N THR A 382 -6.83 -21.33 -17.04
CA THR A 382 -5.68 -20.95 -16.20
C THR A 382 -4.47 -20.42 -17.00
N ARG A 383 -4.71 -19.97 -18.24
CA ARG A 383 -3.65 -19.46 -19.13
C ARG A 383 -3.28 -18.04 -18.72
N ILE A 384 -1.97 -17.83 -18.53
CA ILE A 384 -1.41 -16.51 -18.26
C ILE A 384 -1.01 -15.84 -19.56
N ALA A 385 -1.33 -14.56 -19.71
CA ALA A 385 -0.84 -13.71 -20.79
C ALA A 385 -0.14 -12.49 -20.19
N LYS A 386 1.02 -12.13 -20.76
CA LYS A 386 1.72 -10.88 -20.42
C LYS A 386 1.07 -9.73 -21.18
N LEU A 387 0.69 -8.67 -20.48
CA LEU A 387 0.00 -7.50 -21.06
C LEU A 387 0.96 -6.35 -21.32
N THR A 388 1.92 -6.12 -20.43
CA THR A 388 2.89 -5.03 -20.56
C THR A 388 4.32 -5.52 -20.43
N ALA A 389 5.27 -4.76 -20.95
CA ALA A 389 6.69 -5.08 -20.97
C ALA A 389 7.53 -3.81 -21.15
N GLY A 390 8.87 -3.95 -21.02
CA GLY A 390 9.82 -2.88 -21.29
C GLY A 390 10.32 -2.22 -20.02
N GLU A 391 10.67 -0.92 -20.10
CA GLU A 391 11.33 -0.22 -19.00
C GLU A 391 10.36 0.59 -18.11
N SER A 392 9.06 0.52 -18.36
CA SER A 392 8.02 1.12 -17.51
C SER A 392 7.63 0.22 -16.34
N SER A 393 6.94 0.78 -15.37
CA SER A 393 6.22 0.05 -14.33
C SER A 393 4.74 0.36 -14.40
N GLU A 394 3.91 -0.68 -14.33
CA GLU A 394 2.46 -0.59 -14.32
C GLU A 394 1.92 -1.19 -13.02
N THR A 395 1.11 -0.40 -12.31
CA THR A 395 0.59 -0.72 -10.97
C THR A 395 -0.90 -0.44 -10.87
N SER A 396 -1.53 -0.95 -9.83
CA SER A 396 -2.95 -0.69 -9.51
C SER A 396 -3.89 -1.00 -10.69
N PRO A 397 -3.80 -2.19 -11.33
CA PRO A 397 -4.67 -2.51 -12.45
C PRO A 397 -6.13 -2.68 -12.03
N VAL A 398 -7.03 -2.15 -12.83
CA VAL A 398 -8.47 -2.32 -12.69
C VAL A 398 -9.01 -2.91 -13.99
N ALA A 399 -9.47 -4.15 -13.93
CA ALA A 399 -10.10 -4.83 -15.06
C ALA A 399 -11.47 -4.23 -15.36
N LEU A 400 -11.69 -3.81 -16.59
CA LEU A 400 -12.91 -3.20 -17.08
C LEU A 400 -13.68 -4.12 -18.03
N ALA A 401 -14.88 -3.71 -18.42
CA ALA A 401 -15.66 -4.44 -19.40
C ALA A 401 -14.91 -4.53 -20.75
N HIS A 402 -15.20 -5.60 -21.50
CA HIS A 402 -14.63 -5.85 -22.83
C HIS A 402 -13.09 -5.94 -22.86
N GLY A 403 -12.48 -6.30 -21.74
CA GLY A 403 -11.05 -6.51 -21.61
C GLY A 403 -10.21 -5.23 -21.54
N ALA A 404 -10.82 -4.05 -21.40
CA ALA A 404 -10.08 -2.82 -21.13
C ALA A 404 -9.50 -2.84 -19.72
N ILE A 405 -8.41 -2.10 -19.48
CA ILE A 405 -7.71 -2.06 -18.20
C ILE A 405 -7.31 -0.63 -17.90
N ALA A 406 -7.70 -0.11 -16.73
CA ALA A 406 -7.15 1.12 -16.18
C ALA A 406 -6.04 0.79 -15.18
N PHE A 407 -4.98 1.59 -15.13
CA PHE A 407 -3.82 1.39 -14.24
C PHE A 407 -2.95 2.64 -14.17
N ASN A 408 -1.97 2.65 -13.27
CA ASN A 408 -0.96 3.71 -13.20
C ASN A 408 0.34 3.24 -13.88
N ARG A 409 0.90 4.09 -14.76
CA ARG A 409 2.17 3.82 -15.46
C ARG A 409 3.23 4.85 -15.10
N ALA A 410 4.43 4.39 -14.75
CA ALA A 410 5.60 5.22 -14.46
C ALA A 410 6.81 4.77 -15.27
N THR A 411 7.79 5.69 -15.44
CA THR A 411 9.12 5.37 -15.97
C THR A 411 10.19 5.97 -15.06
N ALA A 412 11.46 5.81 -15.38
CA ALA A 412 12.52 6.46 -14.63
C ALA A 412 12.47 8.00 -14.74
N GLN A 413 11.96 8.55 -15.85
CA GLN A 413 11.91 10.00 -16.13
C GLN A 413 10.49 10.58 -16.04
N ARG A 414 9.50 9.77 -15.73
CA ARG A 414 8.10 10.20 -15.67
C ARG A 414 7.40 9.64 -14.45
N PRO A 415 6.80 10.49 -13.61
CA PRO A 415 5.98 10.07 -12.47
C PRO A 415 4.79 9.20 -12.91
N PRO A 416 4.12 8.53 -11.96
CA PRO A 416 2.91 7.77 -12.24
C PRO A 416 1.86 8.58 -12.98
N LEU A 417 1.18 7.94 -13.91
CA LEU A 417 0.15 8.53 -14.76
C LEU A 417 -0.99 7.55 -14.89
N ALA A 418 -2.22 7.97 -14.60
CA ALA A 418 -3.42 7.20 -14.84
C ALA A 418 -3.54 6.90 -16.34
N THR A 419 -3.64 5.63 -16.69
CA THR A 419 -3.57 5.11 -18.06
C THR A 419 -4.73 4.15 -18.32
N LEU A 420 -5.24 4.14 -19.54
CA LEU A 420 -6.22 3.16 -20.02
C LEU A 420 -5.65 2.43 -21.24
N ASP A 421 -5.66 1.12 -21.21
CA ASP A 421 -5.38 0.25 -22.34
C ASP A 421 -6.68 -0.42 -22.82
N GLU A 422 -7.00 -0.27 -24.09
CA GLU A 422 -8.17 -0.87 -24.73
C GLU A 422 -7.74 -1.87 -25.81
N PRO A 423 -8.28 -3.10 -25.80
CA PRO A 423 -8.00 -4.07 -26.86
C PRO A 423 -8.73 -3.64 -28.14
N ARG A 424 -8.01 -3.49 -29.25
CA ARG A 424 -8.62 -3.34 -30.57
C ARG A 424 -8.50 -4.65 -31.33
N ILE A 425 -9.64 -5.26 -31.62
CA ILE A 425 -9.71 -6.36 -32.58
C ILE A 425 -9.57 -5.71 -33.96
N PRO A 426 -8.58 -6.11 -34.79
CA PRO A 426 -8.50 -5.58 -36.15
C PRO A 426 -9.81 -5.85 -36.88
N ILE A 427 -10.50 -4.80 -37.32
CA ILE A 427 -11.66 -4.96 -38.21
C ILE A 427 -11.09 -5.50 -39.53
N MET A 428 -11.24 -6.79 -39.74
CA MET A 428 -11.03 -7.38 -41.07
C MET A 428 -12.05 -6.71 -42.00
N ARG A 429 -11.62 -5.76 -42.80
CA ARG A 429 -12.48 -5.19 -43.87
C ARG A 429 -12.86 -6.36 -44.76
N GLY A 430 -14.16 -6.61 -44.81
CA GLY A 430 -14.74 -7.72 -45.56
C GLY A 430 -14.29 -7.76 -47.01
N GLY A 431 -13.66 -8.86 -47.37
CA GLY A 431 -13.56 -9.39 -48.68
C GLY A 431 -14.27 -10.73 -48.64
N GLU A 432 -15.37 -10.78 -49.36
CA GLU A 432 -16.13 -11.94 -49.85
C GLU A 432 -16.44 -13.09 -48.84
N ALA A 433 -17.74 -13.27 -48.65
CA ALA A 433 -18.32 -14.43 -48.01
C ALA A 433 -17.88 -15.74 -48.73
N GLY A 434 -17.25 -16.64 -47.96
CA GLY A 434 -17.07 -18.00 -48.39
C GLY A 434 -15.67 -18.54 -48.19
N THR A 435 -15.38 -19.00 -46.99
CA THR A 435 -14.71 -20.26 -46.65
C THR A 435 -14.42 -20.31 -45.15
N SER A 436 -14.97 -21.32 -44.48
CA SER A 436 -14.68 -21.66 -43.10
C SER A 436 -13.19 -21.99 -42.99
N LEU A 437 -12.39 -21.09 -42.36
CA LEU A 437 -11.00 -21.38 -42.01
C LEU A 437 -10.98 -22.00 -40.59
N VAL A 438 -11.15 -23.31 -40.53
CA VAL A 438 -10.73 -24.10 -39.39
C VAL A 438 -9.19 -24.08 -39.38
N GLY A 439 -8.58 -23.37 -38.44
CA GLY A 439 -7.13 -23.37 -38.22
C GLY A 439 -6.40 -22.01 -38.27
N ALA A 440 -7.07 -20.90 -38.41
CA ALA A 440 -6.42 -19.59 -38.30
C ALA A 440 -6.14 -19.25 -36.83
N SER A 441 -4.87 -19.04 -36.48
CA SER A 441 -4.52 -18.42 -35.19
C SER A 441 -5.30 -17.11 -35.05
N PRO A 442 -5.88 -16.80 -33.89
CA PRO A 442 -6.57 -15.54 -33.67
C PRO A 442 -5.62 -14.37 -33.99
N ALA A 443 -6.15 -13.37 -34.70
CA ALA A 443 -5.38 -12.18 -35.03
C ALA A 443 -4.81 -11.56 -33.74
N PRO A 444 -3.57 -11.04 -33.77
CA PRO A 444 -2.97 -10.44 -32.57
C PRO A 444 -3.84 -9.28 -32.10
N VAL A 445 -4.16 -9.25 -30.80
CA VAL A 445 -4.86 -8.13 -30.17
C VAL A 445 -3.93 -6.91 -30.20
N ILE A 446 -4.36 -5.82 -30.81
CA ILE A 446 -3.65 -4.55 -30.77
C ILE A 446 -4.16 -3.77 -29.57
N TRP A 447 -3.28 -3.44 -28.63
CA TRP A 447 -3.60 -2.59 -27.50
C TRP A 447 -3.43 -1.11 -27.86
N VAL A 448 -4.41 -0.28 -27.53
CA VAL A 448 -4.32 1.17 -27.66
C VAL A 448 -4.23 1.77 -26.27
N SER A 449 -3.05 2.28 -25.97
CA SER A 449 -2.74 2.92 -24.69
C SER A 449 -2.99 4.42 -24.77
N ARG A 450 -3.66 4.98 -23.78
CA ARG A 450 -3.84 6.43 -23.65
C ARG A 450 -3.80 6.88 -22.21
N ALA A 451 -3.27 8.08 -21.97
CA ALA A 451 -3.35 8.72 -20.68
C ALA A 451 -4.81 9.14 -20.40
N LEU A 452 -5.23 8.94 -19.16
CA LEU A 452 -6.50 9.45 -18.62
C LEU A 452 -6.33 10.86 -18.03
N ASP A 453 -5.10 11.33 -17.96
CA ASP A 453 -4.79 12.65 -17.41
C ASP A 453 -5.03 13.74 -18.45
N MET A 454 -5.97 14.63 -18.14
CA MET A 454 -6.22 15.86 -18.90
C MET A 454 -5.25 16.99 -18.51
N ASN A 455 -4.47 16.77 -17.45
CA ASN A 455 -3.48 17.72 -16.94
C ASN A 455 -2.08 17.12 -17.14
N PRO A 456 -1.51 17.21 -18.35
CA PRO A 456 -0.19 16.63 -18.60
C PRO A 456 0.85 17.24 -17.67
N LEU A 457 1.99 16.54 -17.50
CA LEU A 457 3.14 17.12 -16.81
C LEU A 457 3.36 18.56 -17.25
N GLN A 458 3.57 19.45 -16.28
CA GLN A 458 3.87 20.85 -16.55
C GLN A 458 5.02 20.95 -17.57
N SER A 459 4.96 21.94 -18.45
CA SER A 459 5.93 22.10 -19.55
C SER A 459 7.38 22.26 -19.07
N ASP A 460 7.56 22.65 -17.80
CA ASP A 460 8.86 22.83 -17.14
C ASP A 460 9.29 21.63 -16.28
N PHE A 461 8.52 20.55 -16.26
CA PHE A 461 8.93 19.31 -15.57
C PHE A 461 10.19 18.74 -16.25
N PRO A 462 11.25 18.42 -15.48
CA PRO A 462 12.60 18.19 -16.04
C PRO A 462 12.83 16.78 -16.60
N SER A 463 11.86 16.11 -17.22
CA SER A 463 11.93 14.71 -17.65
C SER A 463 13.24 14.33 -18.36
N SER A 464 13.70 15.17 -19.30
CA SER A 464 14.92 14.90 -20.09
C SER A 464 16.23 15.08 -19.31
N GLN A 465 16.15 15.59 -18.08
CA GLN A 465 17.31 15.88 -17.23
C GLN A 465 17.44 14.86 -16.09
N LEU A 466 16.43 13.98 -15.92
CA LEU A 466 16.43 12.93 -14.91
C LEU A 466 17.33 11.77 -15.34
N VAL A 467 18.04 11.17 -14.38
CA VAL A 467 18.89 10.02 -14.65
C VAL A 467 18.07 8.73 -14.66
N THR A 468 18.50 7.74 -15.42
CA THR A 468 17.99 6.37 -15.33
C THR A 468 18.78 5.64 -14.26
N PRO A 469 18.15 5.22 -13.13
CA PRO A 469 18.85 4.47 -12.10
C PRO A 469 19.33 3.11 -12.64
N GLN A 470 20.49 2.67 -12.12
CA GLN A 470 21.08 1.37 -12.45
C GLN A 470 20.70 0.36 -11.36
N GLU A 471 20.18 -0.80 -11.74
CA GLU A 471 20.08 -1.92 -10.82
C GLU A 471 21.47 -2.37 -10.39
N VAL A 472 21.69 -2.49 -9.08
CA VAL A 472 22.93 -2.99 -8.52
C VAL A 472 22.63 -4.05 -7.46
N SER A 473 23.62 -4.92 -7.22
CA SER A 473 23.54 -5.86 -6.11
C SER A 473 24.88 -6.04 -5.44
N PHE A 474 24.85 -6.30 -4.15
CA PHE A 474 26.06 -6.49 -3.33
C PHE A 474 25.73 -7.51 -2.22
N ARG A 475 26.75 -7.92 -1.45
CA ARG A 475 26.55 -8.87 -0.36
C ARG A 475 26.71 -8.19 1.00
N ALA A 476 25.79 -8.50 1.91
CA ALA A 476 25.91 -8.20 3.31
C ALA A 476 27.02 -9.06 3.98
N SER A 477 27.37 -8.72 5.21
CA SER A 477 28.44 -9.42 5.95
C SER A 477 28.16 -10.90 6.22
N ASP A 478 26.91 -11.29 6.26
CA ASP A 478 26.43 -12.67 6.41
C ASP A 478 26.27 -13.42 5.07
N GLY A 479 26.60 -12.76 3.95
CA GLY A 479 26.54 -13.33 2.61
C GLY A 479 25.22 -13.14 1.86
N LEU A 480 24.19 -12.59 2.50
CA LEU A 480 22.90 -12.29 1.83
C LEU A 480 23.11 -11.36 0.64
N LYS A 481 22.50 -11.67 -0.48
CA LYS A 481 22.46 -10.78 -1.65
C LYS A 481 21.43 -9.68 -1.40
N VAL A 482 21.88 -8.44 -1.50
CA VAL A 482 21.07 -7.22 -1.32
C VAL A 482 21.01 -6.48 -2.64
N TYR A 483 19.94 -5.79 -2.89
CA TYR A 483 19.64 -5.10 -4.16
C TYR A 483 19.52 -3.60 -3.92
N GLY A 484 19.62 -2.81 -4.99
CA GLY A 484 19.41 -1.37 -4.91
C GLY A 484 19.45 -0.68 -6.25
N GLN A 485 19.06 0.58 -6.26
CA GLN A 485 19.02 1.46 -7.43
C GLN A 485 20.06 2.57 -7.26
N LEU A 486 21.02 2.61 -8.17
CA LEU A 486 22.11 3.59 -8.17
C LEU A 486 21.82 4.75 -9.13
N PHE A 487 21.59 5.93 -8.59
CA PHE A 487 21.45 7.20 -9.31
C PHE A 487 22.82 7.84 -9.43
N LEU A 488 23.31 7.99 -10.65
CA LEU A 488 24.62 8.56 -10.89
C LEU A 488 24.50 9.96 -11.49
N PRO A 489 25.19 10.95 -10.94
CA PRO A 489 25.20 12.28 -11.52
C PRO A 489 25.91 12.30 -12.88
N SER A 490 25.51 13.22 -13.74
CA SER A 490 26.23 13.51 -14.96
C SER A 490 27.56 14.22 -14.65
N GLY A 491 28.61 13.97 -15.44
CA GLY A 491 29.91 14.62 -15.32
C GLY A 491 31.02 13.68 -14.81
N GLY A 492 32.23 14.17 -14.83
CA GLY A 492 33.42 13.43 -14.39
C GLY A 492 33.88 13.83 -12.99
N GLY A 493 34.74 13.00 -12.40
CA GLY A 493 35.33 13.24 -11.08
C GLY A 493 34.73 12.33 -10.02
N LYS A 494 35.05 12.58 -8.75
CA LYS A 494 34.51 11.87 -7.61
C LYS A 494 33.34 12.64 -6.96
N HIS A 495 32.24 11.99 -6.80
CA HIS A 495 31.01 12.54 -6.24
C HIS A 495 30.85 12.14 -4.76
N PRO A 496 30.28 12.98 -3.89
CA PRO A 496 29.80 12.52 -2.59
C PRO A 496 28.75 11.42 -2.79
N GLY A 497 28.75 10.42 -1.90
CA GLY A 497 27.76 9.35 -1.92
C GLY A 497 26.65 9.58 -0.89
N ILE A 498 25.45 9.18 -1.23
CA ILE A 498 24.31 9.19 -0.32
C ILE A 498 23.64 7.81 -0.34
N ILE A 499 23.38 7.24 0.81
CA ILE A 499 22.52 6.07 0.97
C ILE A 499 21.11 6.55 1.26
N PHE A 500 20.13 6.09 0.49
CA PHE A 500 18.71 6.20 0.83
C PHE A 500 18.20 4.87 1.36
N VAL A 501 17.47 4.91 2.48
CA VAL A 501 16.82 3.76 3.11
C VAL A 501 15.34 4.03 3.31
N HIS A 502 14.49 3.14 2.77
CA HIS A 502 13.04 3.29 2.86
C HIS A 502 12.50 2.96 4.24
N GLY A 503 11.28 3.38 4.52
CA GLY A 503 10.52 3.01 5.72
C GLY A 503 9.68 1.74 5.53
N GLY A 504 8.81 1.47 6.45
CA GLY A 504 7.86 0.37 6.42
C GLY A 504 8.11 -0.70 7.47
N PRO A 505 8.99 -1.72 7.35
CA PRO A 505 10.02 -1.95 6.31
C PRO A 505 9.54 -2.68 5.05
N PHE A 506 8.32 -3.16 4.98
CA PHE A 506 7.75 -4.00 3.91
C PHE A 506 7.52 -3.22 2.61
N ARG A 507 8.59 -2.71 2.02
CA ARG A 507 8.59 -1.92 0.78
C ARG A 507 9.67 -2.41 -0.17
N GLN A 508 9.55 -2.06 -1.44
CA GLN A 508 10.58 -2.24 -2.45
C GLN A 508 10.74 -0.95 -3.24
N MET A 509 11.92 -0.35 -3.24
CA MET A 509 12.22 0.77 -4.12
C MET A 509 12.43 0.27 -5.55
N LEU A 510 11.98 1.05 -6.51
CA LEU A 510 11.91 0.65 -7.92
C LEU A 510 12.93 1.40 -8.78
N LEU A 511 13.22 0.88 -9.96
CA LEU A 511 14.02 1.59 -10.99
C LEU A 511 13.26 2.78 -11.58
N ASN A 512 11.95 2.81 -11.42
CA ASN A 512 11.03 3.83 -11.87
C ASN A 512 10.48 4.63 -10.69
N TRP A 513 9.78 5.74 -10.99
CA TRP A 513 9.00 6.44 -9.99
C TRP A 513 8.07 5.47 -9.26
N HIS A 514 7.96 5.67 -7.95
CA HIS A 514 7.23 4.74 -7.10
C HIS A 514 5.70 4.99 -7.18
N TYR A 515 4.94 3.94 -6.97
CA TYR A 515 3.46 3.99 -6.98
C TYR A 515 2.84 4.49 -5.65
N MET A 516 3.61 4.58 -4.58
CA MET A 516 3.21 5.22 -3.33
C MET A 516 3.70 6.67 -3.33
N ASP A 517 2.86 7.61 -2.90
CA ASP A 517 3.16 9.04 -2.92
C ASP A 517 4.44 9.38 -2.13
N TYR A 518 4.55 8.92 -0.89
CA TYR A 518 5.73 9.09 -0.05
C TYR A 518 7.04 8.71 -0.76
N TYR A 519 7.07 7.57 -1.44
CA TYR A 519 8.28 7.10 -2.12
C TYR A 519 8.44 7.66 -3.53
N SER A 520 7.37 8.15 -4.13
CA SER A 520 7.42 8.99 -5.33
C SER A 520 8.14 10.30 -5.02
N ASN A 521 7.80 10.93 -3.88
CA ASN A 521 8.50 12.10 -3.34
C ASN A 521 9.98 11.79 -3.07
N ALA A 522 10.29 10.70 -2.37
CA ALA A 522 11.66 10.28 -2.10
C ALA A 522 12.47 10.00 -3.39
N TYR A 523 11.83 9.43 -4.42
CA TYR A 523 12.45 9.25 -5.74
C TYR A 523 12.79 10.59 -6.39
N ALA A 524 11.90 11.59 -6.31
CA ALA A 524 12.14 12.94 -6.80
C ALA A 524 13.34 13.58 -6.08
N VAL A 525 13.44 13.45 -4.75
CA VAL A 525 14.57 13.95 -3.96
C VAL A 525 15.87 13.26 -4.37
N ASN A 526 15.88 11.94 -4.58
CA ASN A 526 17.05 11.19 -5.04
C ASN A 526 17.48 11.64 -6.45
N GLN A 527 16.56 11.88 -7.36
CA GLN A 527 16.82 12.44 -8.69
C GLN A 527 17.40 13.85 -8.58
N TYR A 528 16.83 14.68 -7.70
CA TYR A 528 17.33 16.05 -7.50
C TYR A 528 18.73 16.06 -6.90
N LEU A 529 19.02 15.22 -5.90
CA LEU A 529 20.36 15.04 -5.34
C LEU A 529 21.36 14.60 -6.42
N ALA A 530 20.97 13.67 -7.31
CA ALA A 530 21.81 13.28 -8.44
C ALA A 530 22.10 14.45 -9.37
N SER A 531 21.11 15.32 -9.66
CA SER A 531 21.31 16.53 -10.45
C SER A 531 22.25 17.55 -9.77
N ARG A 532 22.35 17.50 -8.44
CA ARG A 532 23.24 18.31 -7.62
C ARG A 532 24.66 17.74 -7.50
N GLY A 533 24.91 16.58 -8.12
CA GLY A 533 26.22 15.96 -8.19
C GLY A 533 26.49 14.92 -7.11
N PHE A 534 25.46 14.38 -6.45
CA PHE A 534 25.57 13.27 -5.51
C PHE A 534 25.33 11.93 -6.22
N ALA A 535 26.11 10.89 -5.90
CA ALA A 535 25.81 9.53 -6.27
C ALA A 535 24.87 8.94 -5.18
N VAL A 536 23.63 8.63 -5.53
CA VAL A 536 22.64 8.13 -4.56
C VAL A 536 22.40 6.65 -4.77
N LEU A 537 22.51 5.85 -3.71
CA LEU A 537 22.15 4.43 -3.71
C LEU A 537 20.92 4.23 -2.82
N SER A 538 19.81 3.91 -3.43
CA SER A 538 18.60 3.43 -2.75
C SER A 538 18.75 1.94 -2.47
N VAL A 539 18.68 1.52 -1.19
CA VAL A 539 18.94 0.15 -0.77
C VAL A 539 17.64 -0.59 -0.49
N ASN A 540 17.41 -1.70 -1.19
CA ASN A 540 16.37 -2.67 -0.86
C ASN A 540 16.94 -3.68 0.14
N TYR A 541 16.92 -3.33 1.42
CA TYR A 541 17.43 -4.16 2.51
C TYR A 541 16.44 -5.29 2.85
N ARG A 542 16.93 -6.35 3.53
CA ARG A 542 16.04 -7.40 4.06
C ARG A 542 14.94 -6.79 4.92
N CYS A 543 13.83 -7.47 5.12
CA CYS A 543 12.52 -7.00 5.53
C CYS A 543 11.70 -6.35 4.40
N GLY A 544 12.32 -5.93 3.29
CA GLY A 544 11.60 -5.45 2.12
C GLY A 544 10.89 -6.56 1.36
N ILE A 545 9.94 -6.18 0.50
CA ILE A 545 9.18 -7.08 -0.38
C ILE A 545 9.87 -7.26 -1.72
N GLY A 546 9.37 -8.19 -2.55
CA GLY A 546 9.82 -8.39 -3.93
C GLY A 546 10.97 -9.38 -4.10
N TYR A 547 11.50 -9.97 -3.02
CA TYR A 547 12.62 -10.91 -3.05
C TYR A 547 12.34 -12.22 -2.31
N GLY A 548 11.09 -12.53 -2.08
CA GLY A 548 10.57 -13.71 -1.41
C GLY A 548 10.33 -13.53 0.08
N HIS A 549 9.50 -14.41 0.65
CA HIS A 549 9.07 -14.35 2.04
C HIS A 549 10.23 -14.42 3.03
N ASP A 550 11.26 -15.25 2.78
CA ASP A 550 12.40 -15.38 3.71
C ASP A 550 13.27 -14.11 3.74
N PHE A 551 13.27 -13.32 2.66
CA PHE A 551 13.91 -12.01 2.63
C PHE A 551 13.06 -10.97 3.38
N ASN A 552 11.74 -11.07 3.25
CA ASN A 552 10.77 -10.16 3.86
C ASN A 552 10.64 -10.37 5.38
N PHE A 553 10.73 -11.62 5.86
CA PHE A 553 10.60 -11.98 7.27
C PHE A 553 11.90 -12.62 7.83
N PRO A 554 13.03 -11.88 7.85
CA PRO A 554 14.28 -12.41 8.32
C PRO A 554 14.27 -12.56 9.84
N PRO A 555 15.11 -13.46 10.40
CA PRO A 555 15.34 -13.48 11.83
C PRO A 555 16.13 -12.25 12.29
N ARG A 556 15.92 -11.83 13.52
CA ARG A 556 16.64 -10.71 14.17
C ARG A 556 16.43 -9.35 13.51
N TRP A 557 15.24 -9.13 12.96
CA TRP A 557 14.81 -7.86 12.41
C TRP A 557 14.67 -6.77 13.49
N GLY A 558 14.73 -5.50 13.13
CA GLY A 558 14.41 -4.33 13.95
C GLY A 558 14.72 -4.48 15.43
N PRO A 559 13.68 -4.49 16.30
CA PRO A 559 13.85 -4.55 17.75
C PRO A 559 14.50 -5.84 18.26
N THR A 560 14.66 -6.85 17.42
CA THR A 560 15.24 -8.15 17.79
C THR A 560 16.71 -8.32 17.41
N GLY A 561 17.36 -7.27 16.89
CA GLY A 561 18.79 -7.33 16.60
C GLY A 561 19.24 -6.62 15.33
N ALA A 562 18.33 -5.89 14.66
CA ALA A 562 18.65 -5.02 13.51
C ALA A 562 19.47 -5.71 12.40
N ALA A 563 19.06 -6.93 11.99
CA ALA A 563 19.82 -7.68 10.98
C ALA A 563 19.94 -6.96 9.63
N GLU A 564 18.91 -6.17 9.25
CA GLU A 564 18.83 -5.36 8.05
C GLU A 564 19.84 -4.18 8.03
N TYR A 565 20.30 -3.76 9.18
CA TYR A 565 21.35 -2.76 9.29
C TYR A 565 22.65 -3.17 8.58
N GLN A 566 22.96 -4.48 8.54
CA GLN A 566 24.14 -5.00 7.84
C GLN A 566 24.05 -4.74 6.34
N ASP A 567 22.85 -4.72 5.78
CA ASP A 567 22.58 -4.48 4.35
C ASP A 567 22.87 -3.01 4.02
N VAL A 568 22.47 -2.10 4.92
CA VAL A 568 22.75 -0.65 4.80
C VAL A 568 24.26 -0.38 4.81
N VAL A 569 24.99 -0.98 5.76
CA VAL A 569 26.45 -0.87 5.82
C VAL A 569 27.11 -1.45 4.58
N ALA A 570 26.61 -2.57 4.06
CA ALA A 570 27.12 -3.18 2.84
C ALA A 570 26.90 -2.28 1.63
N GLY A 571 25.74 -1.60 1.52
CA GLY A 571 25.45 -0.57 0.50
C GLY A 571 26.44 0.60 0.57
N ALA A 572 26.70 1.11 1.77
CA ALA A 572 27.71 2.17 1.96
C ALA A 572 29.12 1.71 1.53
N ARG A 573 29.50 0.49 1.88
CA ARG A 573 30.79 -0.10 1.46
C ARG A 573 30.84 -0.34 -0.06
N PHE A 574 29.71 -0.66 -0.69
CA PHE A 574 29.59 -0.76 -2.14
C PHE A 574 29.88 0.61 -2.79
N LEU A 575 29.24 1.69 -2.33
CA LEU A 575 29.52 3.05 -2.81
C LEU A 575 30.96 3.47 -2.59
N GLN A 576 31.56 3.16 -1.44
CA GLN A 576 32.96 3.51 -1.15
C GLN A 576 33.97 2.88 -2.12
N ARG A 577 33.63 1.73 -2.73
CA ARG A 577 34.46 1.04 -3.72
C ARG A 577 34.26 1.54 -5.14
N ASP A 578 33.16 2.26 -5.41
CA ASP A 578 32.93 2.83 -6.74
C ASP A 578 33.94 3.93 -7.03
N PRO A 579 34.73 3.85 -8.13
CA PRO A 579 35.77 4.84 -8.44
C PRO A 579 35.19 6.24 -8.69
N ARG A 580 33.91 6.36 -8.98
CA ARG A 580 33.18 7.62 -9.18
C ARG A 580 32.75 8.27 -7.88
N VAL A 581 32.88 7.59 -6.75
CA VAL A 581 32.42 8.07 -5.44
C VAL A 581 33.62 8.48 -4.57
N ASP A 582 33.46 9.56 -3.84
CA ASP A 582 34.41 9.95 -2.79
C ASP A 582 34.13 9.17 -1.51
N ALA A 583 34.88 8.14 -1.26
CA ALA A 583 34.72 7.23 -0.12
C ALA A 583 34.74 7.90 1.26
N LYS A 584 35.20 9.17 1.35
CA LYS A 584 35.25 9.93 2.61
C LYS A 584 34.04 10.82 2.82
N ARG A 585 33.16 10.96 1.81
CA ARG A 585 31.99 11.84 1.85
C ARG A 585 30.71 11.03 1.60
N ILE A 586 30.37 10.18 2.56
CA ILE A 586 29.14 9.35 2.52
C ILE A 586 28.14 9.92 3.51
N GLY A 587 26.93 10.19 3.03
CA GLY A 587 25.75 10.54 3.81
C GLY A 587 24.70 9.43 3.79
N ILE A 588 23.65 9.59 4.59
CA ILE A 588 22.49 8.68 4.64
C ILE A 588 21.23 9.45 4.96
N TRP A 589 20.09 9.04 4.36
CA TRP A 589 18.79 9.57 4.74
C TRP A 589 17.66 8.55 4.57
N GLY A 590 16.58 8.76 5.30
CA GLY A 590 15.38 7.97 5.21
C GLY A 590 14.36 8.37 6.25
N GLY A 591 13.13 7.87 6.09
CA GLY A 591 12.03 8.16 7.01
C GLY A 591 11.47 6.92 7.69
N SER A 592 10.83 7.10 8.87
CA SER A 592 10.20 6.02 9.62
C SER A 592 11.21 4.92 9.99
N TYR A 593 10.98 3.70 9.59
CA TYR A 593 11.97 2.63 9.71
C TYR A 593 13.30 2.97 9.02
N GLY A 594 13.27 3.73 7.92
CA GLY A 594 14.46 4.27 7.25
C GLY A 594 15.17 5.34 8.10
N GLY A 595 14.42 6.15 8.86
CA GLY A 595 14.94 7.07 9.88
C GLY A 595 15.66 6.32 11.00
N TYR A 596 15.05 5.26 11.52
CA TYR A 596 15.67 4.33 12.46
C TYR A 596 17.03 3.81 11.94
N LEU A 597 17.07 3.30 10.71
CA LEU A 597 18.32 2.80 10.11
C LEU A 597 19.33 3.92 9.86
N THR A 598 18.88 5.14 9.56
CA THR A 598 19.71 6.34 9.42
C THR A 598 20.36 6.69 10.74
N ALA A 599 19.58 6.83 11.81
CA ALA A 599 20.08 7.12 13.14
C ALA A 599 21.05 6.04 13.63
N LEU A 600 20.69 4.76 13.41
CA LEU A 600 21.55 3.62 13.78
C LEU A 600 22.90 3.64 13.05
N ALA A 601 22.89 4.02 11.75
CA ALA A 601 24.09 4.15 10.94
C ALA A 601 25.00 5.29 11.44
N LEU A 602 24.43 6.44 11.76
CA LEU A 602 25.16 7.57 12.30
C LEU A 602 25.76 7.27 13.68
N ALA A 603 25.00 6.54 14.53
CA ALA A 603 25.47 6.17 15.87
C ALA A 603 26.59 5.12 15.83
N ARG A 604 26.43 4.06 15.06
CA ARG A 604 27.35 2.90 15.08
C ARG A 604 28.50 3.00 14.09
N ASN A 605 28.33 3.72 12.98
CA ASN A 605 29.34 3.82 11.91
C ASN A 605 29.63 5.29 11.49
N SER A 606 29.88 6.16 12.45
CA SER A 606 30.35 7.53 12.19
C SER A 606 31.68 7.60 11.42
N ASP A 607 32.42 6.49 11.33
CA ASP A 607 33.59 6.35 10.48
C ASP A 607 33.24 6.34 8.99
N ILE A 608 32.07 5.79 8.63
CA ILE A 608 31.56 5.73 7.26
C ILE A 608 30.71 6.97 6.95
N PHE A 609 29.64 7.16 7.73
CA PHE A 609 28.64 8.19 7.49
C PHE A 609 29.03 9.51 8.14
N LYS A 610 29.13 10.57 7.35
CA LYS A 610 29.58 11.90 7.82
C LYS A 610 28.41 12.79 8.23
N ALA A 611 27.26 12.59 7.61
CA ALA A 611 26.05 13.34 7.87
C ALA A 611 24.82 12.48 7.53
N GLY A 612 23.71 12.74 8.20
CA GLY A 612 22.44 12.10 7.88
C GLY A 612 21.25 13.02 8.05
N VAL A 613 20.15 12.66 7.37
CA VAL A 613 18.85 13.30 7.56
C VAL A 613 17.86 12.22 7.96
N ASP A 614 17.32 12.37 9.14
CA ASP A 614 16.40 11.44 9.78
C ASP A 614 15.01 12.05 9.81
N PHE A 615 14.10 11.46 9.03
CA PHE A 615 12.68 11.80 9.08
C PHE A 615 11.97 10.85 10.04
N HIS A 616 11.38 11.38 11.10
CA HIS A 616 10.48 10.66 12.02
C HIS A 616 10.90 9.21 12.31
N GLY A 617 12.20 8.99 12.60
CA GLY A 617 12.73 7.66 12.87
C GLY A 617 12.38 7.15 14.26
N VAL A 618 12.34 5.80 14.41
CA VAL A 618 12.30 5.17 15.74
C VAL A 618 13.70 5.17 16.35
N HIS A 619 13.87 5.74 17.53
CA HIS A 619 15.18 5.89 18.17
C HIS A 619 15.37 4.99 19.37
N ASP A 620 14.27 4.62 20.04
CA ASP A 620 14.24 3.67 21.13
C ASP A 620 13.05 2.71 21.02
N TRP A 621 13.29 1.50 20.53
CA TRP A 621 12.28 0.46 20.44
C TRP A 621 11.71 0.03 21.80
N SER A 622 12.43 0.26 22.91
CA SER A 622 11.93 -0.09 24.23
C SER A 622 10.82 0.85 24.70
N LEU A 623 10.88 2.14 24.35
CA LEU A 623 9.80 3.11 24.57
C LEU A 623 8.57 2.77 23.73
N ASP A 624 8.79 2.36 22.51
CA ASP A 624 7.75 1.95 21.60
C ASP A 624 6.96 0.73 22.11
N ILE A 625 7.63 -0.24 22.75
CA ILE A 625 6.99 -1.37 23.39
C ILE A 625 6.08 -0.95 24.54
N GLU A 626 6.42 0.09 25.29
CA GLU A 626 5.59 0.59 26.40
C GLU A 626 4.37 1.37 25.95
N ASN A 627 4.49 2.15 24.87
CA ASN A 627 3.50 3.15 24.48
C ASN A 627 2.83 2.86 23.14
N SER A 628 3.32 1.87 22.37
CA SER A 628 3.10 1.86 20.95
C SER A 628 1.69 1.51 20.50
N VAL A 629 1.35 2.20 19.48
CA VAL A 629 0.26 2.09 18.54
C VAL A 629 0.20 0.72 17.84
N TRP A 630 1.33 0.03 17.68
CA TRP A 630 1.41 -1.31 17.08
C TRP A 630 0.66 -2.40 17.86
N GLY A 631 -0.26 -2.03 18.76
CA GLY A 631 -1.07 -2.97 19.54
C GLY A 631 -0.31 -3.75 20.62
N LEU A 632 0.99 -3.51 20.75
CA LEU A 632 1.84 -4.18 21.73
C LEU A 632 1.42 -3.86 23.17
N THR A 633 0.91 -2.64 23.42
CA THR A 633 0.45 -2.24 24.77
C THR A 633 -0.77 -3.05 25.22
N ASN A 634 -1.71 -3.30 24.34
CA ASN A 634 -2.86 -4.16 24.64
C ASN A 634 -2.43 -5.63 24.71
N GLN A 635 -1.48 -6.05 23.90
CA GLN A 635 -0.87 -7.37 23.98
C GLN A 635 -0.02 -7.52 25.24
N LEU A 636 0.78 -6.51 25.65
CA LEU A 636 1.57 -6.55 26.89
C LEU A 636 0.70 -6.67 28.14
N LYS A 637 -0.48 -6.04 28.19
CA LYS A 637 -1.45 -6.26 29.27
C LYS A 637 -1.93 -7.71 29.34
N ARG A 638 -2.02 -8.40 28.20
CA ARG A 638 -2.33 -9.84 28.13
C ARG A 638 -1.11 -10.71 28.45
N TYR A 639 0.11 -10.22 28.17
CA TYR A 639 1.37 -10.92 28.37
C TYR A 639 2.07 -10.61 29.70
N GLN A 640 1.37 -10.16 30.74
CA GLN A 640 1.94 -9.91 32.09
C GLN A 640 2.75 -11.08 32.66
N GLN A 641 2.67 -12.27 32.07
CA GLN A 641 3.45 -13.45 32.41
C GLN A 641 4.75 -13.62 31.61
N TYR A 642 5.01 -12.71 30.63
CA TYR A 642 6.23 -12.77 29.82
C TYR A 642 7.35 -11.96 30.47
N ASP A 643 8.62 -12.40 30.28
CA ASP A 643 9.78 -11.62 30.75
C ASP A 643 9.96 -10.36 29.88
N THR A 644 9.21 -9.33 30.19
CA THR A 644 9.27 -8.03 29.48
C THR A 644 10.64 -7.37 29.59
N ARG A 645 11.41 -7.66 30.64
CA ARG A 645 12.76 -7.07 30.84
C ARG A 645 13.75 -7.54 29.78
N ALA A 646 13.73 -8.85 29.45
CA ALA A 646 14.57 -9.38 28.39
C ALA A 646 14.21 -8.78 27.01
N MET A 647 12.91 -8.66 26.74
CA MET A 647 12.42 -8.00 25.52
C MET A 647 12.85 -6.54 25.42
N MET A 648 12.61 -5.75 26.48
CA MET A 648 12.97 -4.33 26.51
C MET A 648 14.48 -4.13 26.39
N LYS A 649 15.28 -4.98 27.04
CA LYS A 649 16.73 -4.96 26.87
C LYS A 649 17.14 -5.23 25.42
N GLN A 650 16.55 -6.23 24.77
CA GLN A 650 16.86 -6.57 23.38
C GLN A 650 16.45 -5.42 22.44
N ALA A 651 15.29 -4.84 22.65
CA ALA A 651 14.77 -3.70 21.89
C ALA A 651 15.69 -2.48 22.05
N TRP A 652 16.07 -2.14 23.29
CA TRP A 652 17.05 -1.08 23.57
C TRP A 652 18.39 -1.33 22.87
N GLU A 653 18.97 -2.52 23.00
CA GLU A 653 20.26 -2.88 22.37
C GLU A 653 20.20 -2.82 20.83
N SER A 654 19.01 -2.90 20.25
CA SER A 654 18.76 -2.77 18.80
C SER A 654 18.53 -1.32 18.36
N SER A 655 18.40 -0.39 19.29
CA SER A 655 18.05 1.00 19.09
C SER A 655 19.26 1.90 18.83
N PRO A 656 19.12 3.00 18.07
CA PRO A 656 20.14 4.05 17.93
C PRO A 656 20.59 4.62 19.25
N ASP A 657 19.69 4.88 20.18
CA ASP A 657 19.97 5.51 21.48
C ASP A 657 20.90 4.72 22.35
N SER A 658 20.91 3.39 22.22
CA SER A 658 21.89 2.54 22.92
C SER A 658 23.34 2.81 22.49
N ALA A 659 23.55 3.43 21.33
CA ALA A 659 24.85 3.70 20.73
C ALA A 659 25.26 5.20 20.72
N ILE A 660 24.56 6.04 21.46
CA ILE A 660 24.84 7.50 21.53
C ILE A 660 26.31 7.80 21.88
N SER A 661 26.93 7.00 22.74
CA SER A 661 28.34 7.20 23.15
C SER A 661 29.35 7.08 21.99
N THR A 662 28.99 6.42 20.90
CA THR A 662 29.81 6.27 19.69
C THR A 662 29.44 7.21 18.56
N TRP A 663 28.32 7.94 18.69
CA TRP A 663 27.83 8.85 17.70
C TRP A 663 28.68 10.12 17.56
N LYS A 664 29.20 10.38 16.37
CA LYS A 664 30.05 11.56 16.04
C LYS A 664 29.58 12.27 14.76
N SER A 665 28.72 11.64 14.00
CA SER A 665 28.19 12.19 12.75
C SER A 665 27.21 13.33 13.01
N ARG A 666 27.09 14.26 12.08
CA ARG A 666 26.09 15.32 12.14
C ARG A 666 24.73 14.77 11.68
N VAL A 667 23.64 15.26 12.25
CA VAL A 667 22.29 14.85 11.86
C VAL A 667 21.33 16.02 11.76
N LEU A 668 20.44 15.99 10.79
CA LEU A 668 19.23 16.81 10.71
C LEU A 668 18.05 15.89 11.06
N LEU A 669 17.27 16.26 12.07
CA LEU A 669 16.04 15.59 12.49
C LEU A 669 14.84 16.34 11.93
N ILE A 670 13.87 15.65 11.33
CA ILE A 670 12.66 16.26 10.76
C ILE A 670 11.45 15.43 11.17
N GLN A 671 10.43 16.05 11.82
CA GLN A 671 9.21 15.34 12.20
C GLN A 671 8.02 16.30 12.33
N GLY A 672 6.83 15.79 12.05
CA GLY A 672 5.57 16.42 12.44
C GLY A 672 5.26 16.16 13.92
N ASP A 673 4.70 17.12 14.64
CA ASP A 673 4.45 16.95 16.08
C ASP A 673 3.12 16.23 16.41
N ASP A 674 2.26 16.01 15.41
CA ASP A 674 1.08 15.13 15.49
C ASP A 674 1.34 13.72 14.93
N ASP A 675 2.61 13.36 14.78
CA ASP A 675 2.99 12.00 14.36
C ASP A 675 2.59 10.96 15.41
N ARG A 676 1.72 10.04 15.01
CA ARG A 676 1.14 9.02 15.88
C ARG A 676 1.55 7.61 15.47
N ASN A 677 2.29 7.48 14.36
CA ASN A 677 2.93 6.23 13.92
C ASN A 677 4.25 6.01 14.63
N VAL A 678 5.11 7.04 14.60
CA VAL A 678 6.31 7.14 15.41
C VAL A 678 6.11 8.37 16.28
N GLU A 679 5.68 8.17 17.51
CA GLU A 679 5.29 9.26 18.38
C GLU A 679 6.42 10.30 18.54
N PHE A 680 6.05 11.57 18.54
CA PHE A 680 6.99 12.70 18.57
C PHE A 680 7.98 12.67 19.74
N HIS A 681 7.64 11.98 20.83
CA HIS A 681 8.55 11.81 21.97
C HIS A 681 9.86 11.08 21.58
N GLN A 682 9.88 10.26 20.52
CA GLN A 682 11.08 9.60 20.00
C GLN A 682 12.13 10.64 19.54
N MET A 683 11.69 11.68 18.83
CA MET A 683 12.56 12.77 18.42
C MET A 683 13.02 13.61 19.62
N VAL A 684 12.11 13.89 20.57
CA VAL A 684 12.45 14.66 21.77
C VAL A 684 13.52 13.96 22.59
N ASP A 685 13.37 12.66 22.83
CA ASP A 685 14.35 11.86 23.59
C ASP A 685 15.72 11.83 22.91
N LEU A 686 15.75 11.53 21.60
CA LEU A 686 16.99 11.55 20.82
C LEU A 686 17.68 12.92 20.87
N ALA A 687 16.95 14.02 20.63
CA ALA A 687 17.51 15.37 20.65
C ALA A 687 18.16 15.71 21.99
N GLU A 688 17.52 15.36 23.12
CA GLU A 688 18.09 15.56 24.47
C GLU A 688 19.34 14.72 24.68
N ARG A 689 19.36 13.46 24.24
CA ARG A 689 20.54 12.59 24.31
C ARG A 689 21.70 13.12 23.48
N LEU A 690 21.45 13.57 22.24
CA LEU A 690 22.47 14.18 21.38
C LEU A 690 23.04 15.46 22.01
N ARG A 691 22.20 16.32 22.62
CA ARG A 691 22.61 17.53 23.33
C ARG A 691 23.54 17.21 24.51
N LEU A 692 23.15 16.21 25.34
CA LEU A 692 23.96 15.77 26.45
C LEU A 692 25.31 15.13 26.01
N ALA A 693 25.30 14.40 24.91
CA ALA A 693 26.50 13.80 24.30
C ALA A 693 27.34 14.79 23.51
N ARG A 694 26.88 16.03 23.31
CA ARG A 694 27.52 17.08 22.52
C ARG A 694 27.69 16.69 21.04
N VAL A 695 26.78 15.92 20.53
CA VAL A 695 26.72 15.59 19.10
C VAL A 695 26.01 16.74 18.38
N PRO A 696 26.60 17.31 17.30
CA PRO A 696 25.95 18.40 16.56
C PRO A 696 24.73 17.89 15.79
N PHE A 697 23.59 18.53 16.02
CA PHE A 697 22.37 18.28 15.27
C PHE A 697 21.62 19.57 14.92
N GLU A 698 20.77 19.48 13.91
CA GLU A 698 19.77 20.49 13.53
C GLU A 698 18.39 19.81 13.63
N GLU A 699 17.35 20.58 13.89
CA GLU A 699 15.99 20.04 14.00
C GLU A 699 14.97 20.89 13.26
N ILE A 700 13.98 20.24 12.64
CA ILE A 700 12.81 20.87 12.03
C ILE A 700 11.58 20.16 12.55
N VAL A 701 10.77 20.88 13.29
CA VAL A 701 9.43 20.42 13.71
C VAL A 701 8.40 21.10 12.83
N ILE A 702 7.50 20.31 12.24
CA ILE A 702 6.42 20.82 11.40
C ILE A 702 5.10 20.68 12.18
N PRO A 703 4.56 21.78 12.72
CA PRO A 703 3.39 21.73 13.60
C PRO A 703 2.17 21.15 12.91
N ASN A 704 1.45 20.28 13.64
CA ASN A 704 0.21 19.62 13.24
C ASN A 704 0.33 18.66 12.04
N GLU A 705 1.54 18.43 11.54
CA GLU A 705 1.77 17.37 10.54
C GLU A 705 1.89 16.01 11.20
N ILE A 706 1.42 15.01 10.46
CA ILE A 706 1.42 13.60 10.84
C ILE A 706 2.65 12.87 10.28
N HIS A 707 2.67 11.54 10.36
CA HIS A 707 3.79 10.70 9.91
C HIS A 707 4.10 10.85 8.41
N GLY A 708 3.10 10.71 7.55
CA GLY A 708 3.20 11.03 6.12
C GLY A 708 2.63 12.41 5.86
N PHE A 709 3.47 13.46 5.81
CA PHE A 709 2.99 14.83 5.69
C PHE A 709 1.87 14.97 4.66
N LEU A 710 0.74 15.51 5.07
CA LEU A 710 -0.44 15.66 4.22
C LEU A 710 -0.38 16.88 3.31
N ARG A 711 0.51 17.84 3.62
CA ARG A 711 0.64 19.07 2.83
C ARG A 711 1.90 19.05 1.97
N TYR A 712 1.73 19.47 0.72
CA TYR A 712 2.85 19.70 -0.19
C TYR A 712 3.85 20.73 0.36
N ALA A 713 3.36 21.80 0.99
CA ALA A 713 4.22 22.83 1.58
C ALA A 713 5.17 22.25 2.63
N SER A 714 4.71 21.29 3.43
CA SER A 714 5.50 20.60 4.46
C SER A 714 6.57 19.70 3.84
N TRP A 715 6.21 18.93 2.80
CA TRP A 715 7.16 18.14 2.02
C TRP A 715 8.24 19.03 1.37
N LEU A 716 7.84 20.12 0.71
CA LEU A 716 8.79 21.03 0.06
C LEU A 716 9.76 21.67 1.07
N GLN A 717 9.29 22.00 2.28
CA GLN A 717 10.15 22.50 3.37
C GLN A 717 11.18 21.46 3.79
N ALA A 718 10.74 20.24 4.07
CA ALA A 718 11.56 19.14 4.54
C ALA A 718 12.60 18.70 3.48
N ASP A 719 12.18 18.56 2.24
CA ASP A 719 13.04 18.17 1.12
C ASP A 719 14.09 19.24 0.78
N THR A 720 13.69 20.53 0.82
CA THR A 720 14.61 21.64 0.63
C THR A 720 15.70 21.62 1.71
N ALA A 721 15.29 21.44 2.97
CA ALA A 721 16.22 21.34 4.09
C ALA A 721 17.17 20.13 3.95
N THR A 722 16.67 19.00 3.50
CA THR A 722 17.44 17.77 3.24
C THR A 722 18.54 18.01 2.22
N VAL A 723 18.19 18.59 1.07
CA VAL A 723 19.15 18.87 -0.01
C VAL A 723 20.18 19.92 0.41
N ASP A 724 19.76 20.99 1.07
CA ASP A 724 20.63 22.04 1.59
C ASP A 724 21.58 21.49 2.66
N TYR A 725 21.08 20.62 3.54
CA TYR A 725 21.89 19.98 4.56
C TYR A 725 23.01 19.15 3.96
N PHE A 726 22.73 18.23 3.03
CA PHE A 726 23.76 17.45 2.36
C PHE A 726 24.72 18.32 1.55
N THR A 727 24.24 19.37 0.90
CA THR A 727 25.08 20.32 0.18
C THR A 727 26.10 20.99 1.11
N ARG A 728 25.67 21.43 2.29
CA ARG A 728 26.55 22.03 3.31
C ARG A 728 27.54 21.02 3.90
N GLN A 729 27.04 19.81 4.25
CA GLN A 729 27.86 18.85 4.99
C GLN A 729 28.80 18.02 4.13
N LEU A 730 28.46 17.76 2.86
CA LEU A 730 29.22 16.85 2.01
C LEU A 730 29.90 17.52 0.81
N SER A 731 29.49 18.71 0.37
CA SER A 731 30.13 19.39 -0.77
C SER A 731 31.40 20.19 -0.44
N GLY A 732 31.69 20.38 0.84
CA GLY A 732 32.84 21.18 1.30
C GLY A 732 32.59 22.69 1.23
N GLN A 733 31.37 23.13 0.97
CA GLN A 733 30.99 24.55 1.01
C GLN A 733 30.41 24.88 2.39
N LEU A 734 31.13 25.67 3.18
CA LEU A 734 30.62 26.22 4.43
C LEU A 734 29.63 27.36 4.12
N THR A 735 28.35 27.07 4.08
CA THR A 735 27.32 28.10 4.18
C THR A 735 26.74 28.04 5.60
N TYR A 736 26.55 29.19 6.24
CA TYR A 736 25.94 29.25 7.58
C TYR A 736 24.47 28.85 7.48
N SER A 737 24.05 27.96 8.35
CA SER A 737 22.63 27.57 8.50
C SER A 737 21.86 28.66 9.25
N ALA A 738 20.62 28.90 8.82
CA ALA A 738 19.66 29.72 9.57
C ALA A 738 19.00 28.94 10.73
N TYR A 739 19.29 27.64 10.89
CA TYR A 739 18.60 26.69 11.77
C TYR A 739 19.51 26.00 12.79
N GLY A 740 20.66 26.54 13.12
CA GLY A 740 21.59 25.90 14.06
C GLY A 740 21.62 26.59 15.41
N TRP A 741 21.65 25.80 16.49
CA TRP A 741 22.05 26.22 17.84
C TRP A 741 23.56 26.09 18.03
#